data_c2fc3116211ef66a6bb8916c76f3c8eb
#
_entry.id   c2fc3116211ef66a6bb8916c76f3c8eb
#
_cell.length_a   1.000
_cell.length_b   1.000
_cell.length_c   1.000
_cell.angle_alpha   90.00
_cell.angle_beta   90.00
_cell.angle_gamma   90.00
#
_symmetry.space_group_name_H-M   'P 1'
#
loop_
_entity.id
_entity.type
_entity.pdbx_description
1 polymer ?
#
loop_
_entity_poly.entity_id
_entity_poly.type
_entity_poly.pdbx_seq_one_letter_code
_entity_poly.pdbx_strand_id
1 'polypeptide(L)'
;MRFLLVAGLAIGILFCCPLVALSQTLPPEEHPSLLFDSTQIPILKERILREPYATWWETVLSRAESVPTTIRDERTKARLAKSLAFAYLMTDEVAFAQRGVELLTDMKFPPRGGDLGEPHNEGEVLVLYALAYDMVHNFLQENEDVRAEIRSILAEEAQRLYEGVIVEEVDLGLLKVQIRLHETLDPRNVSKVHLDNWHVRAYGGLGMAAFALSDHPGKANTPQQWADHAFELVTASLWHQIDATDGGYAEGPFYSRYAADVYLPYMFALKNLTGVDLFVDPKVQKMHEWSLNIRLPSGRRPNIEDGHLDDFYGHYLAAVYADGGKFRWDWENNLNGLYVREYSEMDAIALYDDSIEARAPDWGPTIFMPAAGDAVFRSDWSADATYMLLRGEHGRTREQGFGHEHPDETSFIIYAGGEMLALDAGYISFPKHGKVNRGPNHNVILIDGEGPPNTYLRGESMDGGNDAFIEDFFASKVMDYAEVRANYSDVDILRRVMFIDKDYFIVADELRDRRTHTYEWRLHGNGGGSSGGSYQRSGNLARWSRPGAELLAFLVGGGAYALSERDTLHSFEYLEERTHTMLRAEQTGDNVEFLTVLYPRRVDQEEPNFISLGVNGGQAVRIEYGEVRDLSWLQKADAGRIFFGDPQGAIDSDGDFGFVRYKEDRLRNYSVQDGSYLKVAGEVAFRASEMIDLSLEITPTRVRGHVRGSDSGYRLSLPMLGSVEAVRFNGKLLDMALEDHVLSLDLQGEGVLSLARDTTIRREPVPQPLSFQLFANYPNPFNRQTIIAYQIPQQGPTRLSIYNMSGQPVVHLVDEVQPAGSHQVSWDGKNNRGEAVASGVYVYRLKAGEGQKASRLLLLK
;
A
#
# COMPACT_ATOMS: atom_id res chain seq x y z
N MET A 1 -24.96 -38.59 -10.14
CA MET A 1 -25.72 -38.17 -11.32
C MET A 1 -26.65 -37.01 -10.92
N ARG A 2 -26.05 -35.91 -10.41
CA ARG A 2 -26.65 -34.60 -10.14
C ARG A 2 -25.61 -33.50 -10.12
N PHE A 3 -24.71 -33.54 -11.14
CA PHE A 3 -23.61 -32.53 -11.33
C PHE A 3 -23.54 -32.07 -12.80
N LEU A 4 -24.69 -31.93 -13.44
CA LEU A 4 -24.74 -31.55 -14.86
C LEU A 4 -25.97 -30.67 -15.13
N LEU A 5 -26.15 -29.58 -14.37
CA LEU A 5 -27.16 -28.57 -14.72
C LEU A 5 -27.00 -27.26 -13.94
N VAL A 6 -25.80 -26.67 -13.96
CA VAL A 6 -25.56 -25.21 -13.74
C VAL A 6 -24.39 -24.76 -14.62
N ALA A 7 -24.47 -25.13 -15.88
CA ALA A 7 -23.58 -24.60 -16.93
C ALA A 7 -24.44 -23.90 -17.96
N GLY A 8 -24.96 -22.72 -17.61
CA GLY A 8 -25.74 -21.96 -18.55
C GLY A 8 -26.29 -20.70 -17.93
N LEU A 9 -25.48 -19.71 -17.72
CA LEU A 9 -25.68 -18.25 -17.83
C LEU A 9 -24.58 -17.47 -17.08
N ALA A 10 -23.34 -17.60 -17.52
CA ALA A 10 -22.33 -16.60 -17.30
C ALA A 10 -21.72 -16.27 -18.66
N ILE A 11 -22.49 -15.57 -19.49
CA ILE A 11 -21.98 -14.97 -20.72
C ILE A 11 -21.17 -13.76 -20.31
N GLY A 12 -19.86 -13.95 -20.32
CA GLY A 12 -18.86 -13.13 -20.92
C GLY A 12 -18.88 -11.64 -20.59
N ILE A 13 -18.17 -11.23 -19.58
CA ILE A 13 -17.42 -9.99 -19.67
C ILE A 13 -15.99 -10.39 -20.03
N LEU A 14 -15.77 -10.59 -21.32
CA LEU A 14 -14.45 -10.56 -21.90
C LEU A 14 -13.90 -9.15 -21.69
N PHE A 15 -13.08 -8.96 -20.65
CA PHE A 15 -12.05 -7.97 -20.73
C PHE A 15 -11.08 -8.45 -21.82
N CYS A 16 -11.34 -8.05 -23.05
CA CYS A 16 -10.30 -7.99 -24.06
C CYS A 16 -9.28 -6.93 -23.57
N CYS A 17 -8.33 -7.32 -22.70
CA CYS A 17 -6.99 -6.83 -22.93
C CYS A 17 -6.67 -7.34 -24.34
N PRO A 18 -6.36 -6.48 -25.31
CA PRO A 18 -5.79 -7.01 -26.54
C PRO A 18 -4.57 -7.81 -26.10
N LEU A 19 -4.51 -9.07 -26.45
CA LEU A 19 -3.28 -9.87 -26.45
C LEU A 19 -2.27 -9.06 -27.25
N VAL A 20 -1.48 -8.26 -26.59
CA VAL A 20 -0.43 -7.46 -27.21
C VAL A 20 0.77 -8.38 -27.25
N ALA A 21 0.85 -9.18 -28.32
CA ALA A 21 2.11 -9.82 -28.65
C ALA A 21 3.20 -8.75 -28.69
N LEU A 22 4.42 -9.12 -28.30
CA LEU A 22 5.57 -8.25 -28.47
C LEU A 22 5.61 -7.85 -29.95
N SER A 23 5.19 -6.64 -30.30
CA SER A 23 5.03 -6.22 -31.70
C SER A 23 6.37 -6.04 -32.43
N GLN A 24 7.46 -6.30 -31.73
CA GLN A 24 8.83 -6.11 -32.21
C GLN A 24 9.58 -7.43 -32.23
N THR A 25 10.27 -7.65 -33.36
CA THR A 25 11.21 -8.76 -33.50
C THR A 25 12.40 -8.54 -32.57
N LEU A 26 12.85 -9.60 -31.91
CA LEU A 26 14.09 -9.53 -31.12
C LEU A 26 15.23 -9.03 -32.01
N PRO A 27 16.05 -8.11 -31.51
CA PRO A 27 17.22 -7.64 -32.25
C PRO A 27 18.23 -8.77 -32.45
N PRO A 28 19.16 -8.64 -33.42
CA PRO A 28 20.29 -9.54 -33.52
C PRO A 28 21.07 -9.60 -32.20
N GLU A 29 21.70 -10.75 -31.97
CA GLU A 29 22.50 -10.96 -30.75
C GLU A 29 23.67 -9.98 -30.68
N GLU A 30 23.61 -9.08 -29.69
CA GLU A 30 24.73 -8.21 -29.30
C GLU A 30 24.95 -8.40 -27.80
N HIS A 31 26.23 -8.50 -27.38
CA HIS A 31 26.58 -8.76 -25.98
C HIS A 31 27.74 -7.89 -25.49
N PRO A 32 27.69 -7.41 -24.23
CA PRO A 32 26.52 -7.41 -23.34
C PRO A 32 25.44 -6.46 -23.84
N SER A 33 24.16 -6.74 -23.50
CA SER A 33 23.04 -5.91 -23.96
C SER A 33 21.80 -5.94 -23.02
N LEU A 34 21.79 -6.84 -22.05
CA LEU A 34 20.60 -7.02 -21.20
C LEU A 34 20.41 -5.85 -20.24
N LEU A 35 21.38 -5.52 -19.39
CA LEU A 35 21.30 -4.39 -18.49
C LEU A 35 22.12 -3.17 -18.95
N PHE A 36 23.17 -3.38 -19.69
CA PHE A 36 24.04 -2.36 -20.28
C PHE A 36 24.70 -2.91 -21.54
N ASP A 37 25.17 -2.05 -22.42
CA ASP A 37 25.86 -2.42 -23.65
C ASP A 37 27.39 -2.22 -23.55
N SER A 38 28.11 -2.65 -24.58
CA SER A 38 29.57 -2.55 -24.64
C SER A 38 30.09 -1.10 -24.55
N THR A 39 29.31 -0.11 -24.98
CA THR A 39 29.70 1.32 -24.91
C THR A 39 29.69 1.84 -23.49
N GLN A 40 28.95 1.21 -22.59
CA GLN A 40 28.85 1.59 -21.17
C GLN A 40 29.97 0.98 -20.31
N ILE A 41 30.67 -0.07 -20.78
CA ILE A 41 31.74 -0.73 -20.01
C ILE A 41 32.84 0.28 -19.55
N PRO A 42 33.36 1.20 -20.39
CA PRO A 42 34.33 2.21 -19.92
C PRO A 42 33.76 3.09 -18.79
N ILE A 43 32.49 3.45 -18.88
CA ILE A 43 31.80 4.25 -17.83
C ILE A 43 31.73 3.47 -16.53
N LEU A 44 31.38 2.16 -16.59
CA LEU A 44 31.33 1.30 -15.42
C LEU A 44 32.72 1.13 -14.77
N LYS A 45 33.80 1.00 -15.58
CA LYS A 45 35.18 0.97 -15.11
C LYS A 45 35.59 2.27 -14.39
N GLU A 46 35.05 3.41 -14.77
CA GLU A 46 35.22 4.67 -14.05
C GLU A 46 34.39 4.75 -12.78
N ARG A 47 33.13 4.27 -12.83
CA ARG A 47 32.21 4.28 -11.67
C ARG A 47 32.78 3.51 -10.48
N ILE A 48 33.33 2.32 -10.69
CA ILE A 48 33.87 1.46 -9.61
C ILE A 48 35.07 2.05 -8.88
N LEU A 49 35.63 3.19 -9.34
CA LEU A 49 36.75 3.89 -8.68
C LEU A 49 36.30 4.93 -7.64
N ARG A 50 35.00 5.16 -7.49
CA ARG A 50 34.44 6.17 -6.59
C ARG A 50 33.21 5.66 -5.82
N GLU A 51 32.97 6.22 -4.63
CA GLU A 51 31.78 5.91 -3.84
C GLU A 51 30.48 6.39 -4.51
N PRO A 52 29.34 5.70 -4.28
CA PRO A 52 29.22 4.46 -3.50
C PRO A 52 29.60 3.19 -4.28
N TYR A 53 29.93 3.28 -5.55
CA TYR A 53 30.19 2.16 -6.45
C TYR A 53 31.46 1.36 -6.04
N ALA A 54 32.45 2.03 -5.46
CA ALA A 54 33.69 1.38 -5.00
C ALA A 54 33.41 0.33 -3.92
N THR A 55 32.59 0.66 -2.93
CA THR A 55 32.18 -0.28 -1.88
C THR A 55 31.44 -1.50 -2.46
N TRP A 56 30.52 -1.29 -3.40
CA TRP A 56 29.81 -2.40 -4.05
C TRP A 56 30.75 -3.26 -4.90
N TRP A 57 31.68 -2.59 -5.60
CA TRP A 57 32.69 -3.27 -6.41
C TRP A 57 33.61 -4.14 -5.55
N GLU A 58 34.13 -3.64 -4.42
CA GLU A 58 34.92 -4.42 -3.49
C GLU A 58 34.19 -5.70 -3.06
N THR A 59 32.89 -5.62 -2.84
CA THR A 59 32.07 -6.79 -2.48
C THR A 59 32.00 -7.79 -3.64
N VAL A 60 31.76 -7.33 -4.87
CA VAL A 60 31.71 -8.20 -6.06
C VAL A 60 33.07 -8.84 -6.30
N LEU A 61 34.16 -8.07 -6.24
CA LEU A 61 35.52 -8.56 -6.48
C LEU A 61 35.95 -9.58 -5.42
N SER A 62 35.76 -9.29 -4.14
CA SER A 62 36.06 -10.21 -3.03
C SER A 62 35.32 -11.55 -3.18
N ARG A 63 34.08 -11.49 -3.64
CA ARG A 63 33.26 -12.68 -3.91
C ARG A 63 33.79 -13.46 -5.12
N ALA A 64 34.23 -12.77 -6.18
CA ALA A 64 34.81 -13.38 -7.36
C ALA A 64 36.18 -14.03 -7.06
N GLU A 65 36.99 -13.43 -6.18
CA GLU A 65 38.27 -13.97 -5.74
C GLU A 65 38.14 -15.18 -4.80
N SER A 66 37.03 -15.28 -4.05
CA SER A 66 36.82 -16.28 -2.99
C SER A 66 35.86 -17.40 -3.35
N VAL A 67 35.63 -17.67 -4.64
CA VAL A 67 34.70 -18.72 -5.11
C VAL A 67 35.10 -20.09 -4.60
N PRO A 68 34.21 -20.80 -3.87
CA PRO A 68 34.48 -22.16 -3.37
C PRO A 68 34.74 -23.13 -4.52
N THR A 69 35.59 -24.12 -4.27
CA THR A 69 35.86 -25.20 -5.26
C THR A 69 34.67 -26.12 -5.49
N THR A 70 33.77 -26.22 -4.52
CA THR A 70 32.55 -27.05 -4.60
C THR A 70 31.35 -26.22 -4.20
N ILE A 71 30.40 -26.06 -5.10
CA ILE A 71 29.13 -25.39 -4.91
C ILE A 71 28.05 -26.41 -5.23
N ARG A 72 27.11 -26.62 -4.29
CA ARG A 72 26.05 -27.65 -4.43
C ARG A 72 24.72 -27.07 -4.89
N ASP A 73 24.52 -25.80 -4.67
CA ASP A 73 23.28 -25.08 -4.94
C ASP A 73 23.39 -24.31 -6.25
N GLU A 74 22.47 -24.56 -7.18
CA GLU A 74 22.48 -24.01 -8.53
C GLU A 74 22.23 -22.48 -8.54
N ARG A 75 21.42 -21.98 -7.61
CA ARG A 75 21.23 -20.53 -7.43
C ARG A 75 22.52 -19.83 -7.04
N THR A 76 23.25 -20.41 -6.11
CA THR A 76 24.59 -19.90 -5.71
C THR A 76 25.57 -19.97 -6.88
N LYS A 77 25.56 -21.05 -7.68
CA LYS A 77 26.39 -21.10 -8.92
C LYS A 77 26.07 -19.95 -9.86
N ALA A 78 24.79 -19.70 -10.14
CA ALA A 78 24.37 -18.62 -11.03
C ALA A 78 24.75 -17.24 -10.50
N ARG A 79 24.58 -17.01 -9.20
CA ARG A 79 24.98 -15.76 -8.53
C ARG A 79 26.48 -15.53 -8.60
N LEU A 80 27.27 -16.55 -8.36
CA LEU A 80 28.74 -16.46 -8.48
C LEU A 80 29.19 -16.32 -9.93
N ALA A 81 28.58 -17.03 -10.87
CA ALA A 81 28.87 -16.86 -12.30
C ALA A 81 28.62 -15.43 -12.77
N LYS A 82 27.51 -14.79 -12.34
CA LYS A 82 27.22 -13.38 -12.61
C LYS A 82 28.31 -12.46 -12.03
N SER A 83 28.74 -12.69 -10.77
CA SER A 83 29.81 -11.89 -10.14
C SER A 83 31.14 -12.03 -10.86
N LEU A 84 31.51 -13.27 -11.26
CA LEU A 84 32.73 -13.56 -12.00
C LEU A 84 32.71 -12.93 -13.41
N ALA A 85 31.59 -13.02 -14.12
CA ALA A 85 31.40 -12.43 -15.43
C ALA A 85 31.55 -10.89 -15.39
N PHE A 86 30.99 -10.25 -14.37
CA PHE A 86 31.15 -8.82 -14.18
C PHE A 86 32.58 -8.44 -13.77
N ALA A 87 33.22 -9.24 -12.89
CA ALA A 87 34.62 -9.03 -12.54
C ALA A 87 35.55 -9.11 -13.75
N TYR A 88 35.30 -10.07 -14.66
CA TYR A 88 36.00 -10.14 -15.93
C TYR A 88 35.88 -8.85 -16.75
N LEU A 89 34.64 -8.34 -16.93
CA LEU A 89 34.44 -7.10 -17.71
C LEU A 89 35.11 -5.87 -17.10
N MET A 90 35.20 -5.82 -15.75
CA MET A 90 35.82 -4.67 -15.06
C MET A 90 37.33 -4.74 -15.02
N THR A 91 37.93 -5.95 -14.94
CA THR A 91 39.40 -6.11 -14.74
C THR A 91 40.14 -6.60 -15.97
N ASP A 92 39.45 -7.16 -16.98
CA ASP A 92 39.98 -7.89 -18.12
C ASP A 92 40.78 -9.15 -17.73
N GLU A 93 40.63 -9.64 -16.47
CA GLU A 93 41.27 -10.85 -15.97
C GLU A 93 40.57 -12.11 -16.46
N VAL A 94 41.19 -12.83 -17.40
CA VAL A 94 40.65 -14.03 -18.06
C VAL A 94 40.30 -15.14 -17.06
N ALA A 95 40.97 -15.23 -15.93
CA ALA A 95 40.69 -16.22 -14.88
C ALA A 95 39.26 -16.14 -14.35
N PHE A 96 38.70 -14.94 -14.21
CA PHE A 96 37.32 -14.75 -13.82
C PHE A 96 36.34 -15.28 -14.88
N ALA A 97 36.56 -14.95 -16.15
CA ALA A 97 35.75 -15.47 -17.25
C ALA A 97 35.80 -17.00 -17.31
N GLN A 98 37.00 -17.60 -17.23
CA GLN A 98 37.17 -19.06 -17.24
C GLN A 98 36.38 -19.72 -16.11
N ARG A 99 36.52 -19.19 -14.88
CA ARG A 99 35.79 -19.73 -13.71
C ARG A 99 34.28 -19.53 -13.82
N GLY A 100 33.82 -18.41 -14.34
CA GLY A 100 32.40 -18.14 -14.62
C GLY A 100 31.82 -19.14 -15.62
N VAL A 101 32.53 -19.38 -16.72
CA VAL A 101 32.18 -20.36 -17.75
C VAL A 101 32.12 -21.78 -17.20
N GLU A 102 33.09 -22.20 -16.35
CA GLU A 102 33.04 -23.49 -15.67
C GLU A 102 31.74 -23.67 -14.84
N LEU A 103 31.31 -22.62 -14.13
CA LEU A 103 30.08 -22.65 -13.34
C LEU A 103 28.84 -22.73 -14.24
N LEU A 104 28.84 -22.03 -15.39
CA LEU A 104 27.74 -22.07 -16.35
C LEU A 104 27.61 -23.45 -17.02
N THR A 105 28.73 -24.12 -17.37
CA THR A 105 28.71 -25.47 -17.96
C THR A 105 28.39 -26.56 -16.95
N ASP A 106 28.73 -26.39 -15.65
CA ASP A 106 28.35 -27.30 -14.56
C ASP A 106 26.92 -27.10 -14.03
N MET A 107 26.17 -26.16 -14.60
CA MET A 107 24.79 -25.88 -14.18
C MET A 107 23.88 -27.06 -14.52
N LYS A 108 23.08 -27.49 -13.53
CA LYS A 108 22.10 -28.58 -13.69
C LYS A 108 20.77 -28.12 -13.09
N PHE A 109 19.82 -27.86 -13.94
CA PHE A 109 18.49 -27.60 -13.45
C PHE A 109 17.88 -28.90 -12.89
N PRO A 110 17.39 -28.90 -11.63
CA PRO A 110 16.96 -30.13 -11.00
C PRO A 110 15.70 -30.70 -11.65
N PRO A 111 15.48 -32.02 -11.59
CA PRO A 111 14.20 -32.58 -11.93
C PRO A 111 13.13 -32.03 -10.98
N ARG A 112 11.91 -31.83 -11.52
CA ARG A 112 10.77 -31.25 -10.81
C ARG A 112 10.51 -31.94 -9.46
N GLY A 113 10.28 -31.16 -8.38
CA GLY A 113 9.86 -31.71 -7.10
C GLY A 113 10.79 -31.44 -5.89
N GLY A 114 11.45 -30.30 -5.84
CA GLY A 114 12.20 -29.81 -4.66
C GLY A 114 12.30 -28.30 -4.72
N ASP A 115 12.77 -27.62 -3.66
CA ASP A 115 12.82 -26.15 -3.56
C ASP A 115 13.40 -25.41 -4.78
N LEU A 116 14.28 -26.04 -5.55
CA LEU A 116 14.83 -25.48 -6.79
C LEU A 116 14.13 -25.98 -8.05
N GLY A 117 13.26 -26.98 -7.93
CA GLY A 117 12.44 -27.47 -9.04
C GLY A 117 11.11 -26.74 -9.18
N GLU A 118 10.91 -25.66 -8.45
CA GLU A 118 9.73 -24.83 -8.56
C GLU A 118 9.95 -23.70 -9.58
N PRO A 119 8.99 -23.43 -10.48
CA PRO A 119 9.17 -22.53 -11.62
C PRO A 119 9.64 -21.13 -11.27
N HIS A 120 9.16 -20.59 -10.15
CA HIS A 120 9.50 -19.26 -9.68
C HIS A 120 10.97 -19.14 -9.22
N ASN A 121 11.53 -20.22 -8.68
CA ASN A 121 12.95 -20.31 -8.31
C ASN A 121 13.83 -20.52 -9.53
N GLU A 122 13.38 -21.33 -10.49
CA GLU A 122 14.06 -21.52 -11.77
C GLU A 122 14.14 -20.22 -12.57
N GLY A 123 13.07 -19.41 -12.55
CA GLY A 123 13.05 -18.10 -13.20
C GLY A 123 14.15 -17.17 -12.67
N GLU A 124 14.39 -17.11 -11.36
CA GLU A 124 15.50 -16.35 -10.79
C GLU A 124 16.87 -16.86 -11.27
N VAL A 125 17.05 -18.19 -11.28
CA VAL A 125 18.31 -18.81 -11.75
C VAL A 125 18.54 -18.47 -13.22
N LEU A 126 17.49 -18.49 -14.07
CA LEU A 126 17.59 -18.11 -15.48
C LEU A 126 17.97 -16.66 -15.70
N VAL A 127 17.43 -15.72 -14.89
CA VAL A 127 17.86 -14.31 -14.94
C VAL A 127 19.34 -14.19 -14.70
N LEU A 128 19.83 -14.81 -13.62
CA LEU A 128 21.24 -14.75 -13.23
C LEU A 128 22.15 -15.43 -14.26
N TYR A 129 21.70 -16.55 -14.82
CA TYR A 129 22.42 -17.29 -15.86
C TYR A 129 22.51 -16.50 -17.16
N ALA A 130 21.38 -15.93 -17.61
CA ALA A 130 21.31 -15.09 -18.80
C ALA A 130 22.23 -13.87 -18.68
N LEU A 131 22.24 -13.19 -17.54
CA LEU A 131 23.12 -12.05 -17.25
C LEU A 131 24.61 -12.46 -17.25
N ALA A 132 24.93 -13.63 -16.65
CA ALA A 132 26.29 -14.11 -16.64
C ALA A 132 26.76 -14.46 -18.08
N TYR A 133 25.96 -15.16 -18.86
CA TYR A 133 26.23 -15.50 -20.26
C TYR A 133 26.40 -14.25 -21.12
N ASP A 134 25.49 -13.27 -21.00
CA ASP A 134 25.55 -12.00 -21.70
C ASP A 134 26.90 -11.29 -21.52
N MET A 135 27.45 -11.28 -20.31
CA MET A 135 28.72 -10.66 -19.99
C MET A 135 29.94 -11.44 -20.42
N VAL A 136 29.91 -12.78 -20.45
CA VAL A 136 31.07 -13.59 -20.91
C VAL A 136 31.01 -13.98 -22.38
N HIS A 137 29.98 -13.60 -23.11
CA HIS A 137 29.76 -14.00 -24.49
C HIS A 137 30.95 -13.71 -25.40
N ASN A 138 31.56 -12.53 -25.31
CA ASN A 138 32.71 -12.17 -26.13
C ASN A 138 33.94 -13.04 -25.84
N PHE A 139 34.14 -13.47 -24.59
CA PHE A 139 35.18 -14.43 -24.22
C PHE A 139 34.91 -15.82 -24.86
N LEU A 140 33.66 -16.21 -25.01
CA LEU A 140 33.26 -17.50 -25.56
C LEU A 140 33.35 -17.55 -27.10
N GLN A 141 33.52 -16.44 -27.79
CA GLN A 141 33.68 -16.43 -29.28
C GLN A 141 34.87 -17.24 -29.75
N GLU A 142 35.90 -17.41 -28.93
CA GLU A 142 37.06 -18.22 -29.23
C GLU A 142 36.87 -19.72 -28.94
N ASN A 143 35.75 -20.12 -28.29
CA ASN A 143 35.45 -21.52 -27.93
C ASN A 143 33.99 -21.85 -28.25
N GLU A 144 33.72 -22.13 -29.54
CA GLU A 144 32.39 -22.38 -30.06
C GLU A 144 31.71 -23.59 -29.39
N ASP A 145 32.45 -24.67 -29.07
CA ASP A 145 31.86 -25.85 -28.43
C ASP A 145 31.31 -25.55 -27.05
N VAL A 146 32.08 -24.81 -26.23
CA VAL A 146 31.62 -24.42 -24.89
C VAL A 146 30.47 -23.40 -24.96
N ARG A 147 30.55 -22.47 -25.92
CA ARG A 147 29.45 -21.54 -26.18
C ARG A 147 28.16 -22.26 -26.52
N ALA A 148 28.24 -23.25 -27.43
CA ALA A 148 27.08 -24.05 -27.81
C ALA A 148 26.53 -24.88 -26.64
N GLU A 149 27.38 -25.41 -25.75
CA GLU A 149 26.95 -26.12 -24.55
C GLU A 149 26.16 -25.23 -23.61
N ILE A 150 26.68 -24.05 -23.25
CA ILE A 150 26.01 -23.06 -22.36
C ILE A 150 24.66 -22.65 -22.98
N ARG A 151 24.64 -22.34 -24.28
CA ARG A 151 23.40 -21.95 -24.99
C ARG A 151 22.38 -23.08 -25.01
N SER A 152 22.82 -24.35 -25.13
CA SER A 152 21.92 -25.50 -25.09
C SER A 152 21.29 -25.67 -23.71
N ILE A 153 22.07 -25.51 -22.62
CA ILE A 153 21.55 -25.57 -21.25
C ILE A 153 20.46 -24.51 -21.07
N LEU A 154 20.75 -23.28 -21.45
CA LEU A 154 19.81 -22.15 -21.30
C LEU A 154 18.56 -22.35 -22.17
N ALA A 155 18.72 -22.84 -23.40
CA ALA A 155 17.61 -23.09 -24.32
C ALA A 155 16.74 -24.28 -23.86
N GLU A 156 17.32 -25.30 -23.26
CA GLU A 156 16.56 -26.44 -22.71
C GLU A 156 15.68 -26.00 -21.53
N GLU A 157 16.21 -25.18 -20.68
CA GLU A 157 15.47 -24.68 -19.53
C GLU A 157 14.39 -23.67 -19.95
N ALA A 158 14.69 -22.77 -20.89
CA ALA A 158 13.71 -21.86 -21.48
C ALA A 158 12.54 -22.63 -22.12
N GLN A 159 12.84 -23.66 -22.92
CA GLN A 159 11.82 -24.49 -23.50
C GLN A 159 10.97 -25.24 -22.48
N ARG A 160 11.58 -25.69 -21.38
CA ARG A 160 10.89 -26.35 -20.28
C ARG A 160 9.91 -25.42 -19.58
N LEU A 161 10.30 -24.17 -19.32
CA LEU A 161 9.40 -23.15 -18.77
C LEU A 161 8.29 -22.76 -19.74
N TYR A 162 8.62 -22.62 -21.02
CA TYR A 162 7.63 -22.32 -22.07
C TYR A 162 6.56 -23.41 -22.20
N GLU A 163 6.94 -24.70 -22.14
CA GLU A 163 6.01 -25.81 -22.18
C GLU A 163 5.11 -25.94 -20.94
N GLY A 164 5.38 -25.12 -19.96
CA GLY A 164 4.66 -25.07 -18.70
C GLY A 164 5.13 -26.11 -17.70
N VAL A 165 5.20 -25.70 -16.46
CA VAL A 165 5.61 -26.53 -15.34
C VAL A 165 4.38 -27.04 -14.62
N ILE A 166 4.40 -28.31 -14.23
CA ILE A 166 3.38 -28.90 -13.36
C ILE A 166 3.51 -28.24 -11.99
N VAL A 167 2.51 -27.47 -11.60
CA VAL A 167 2.49 -26.78 -10.31
C VAL A 167 1.90 -27.69 -9.24
N GLU A 168 0.89 -28.49 -9.61
CA GLU A 168 0.20 -29.36 -8.70
C GLU A 168 -0.23 -30.67 -9.39
N GLU A 169 -0.06 -31.80 -8.69
CA GLU A 169 -0.65 -33.07 -9.06
C GLU A 169 -1.80 -33.38 -8.11
N VAL A 170 -3.04 -33.22 -8.57
CA VAL A 170 -4.23 -33.53 -7.78
C VAL A 170 -4.61 -34.99 -8.03
N ASP A 171 -4.51 -35.83 -7.00
CA ASP A 171 -4.93 -37.22 -7.04
C ASP A 171 -6.43 -37.34 -6.73
N LEU A 172 -7.22 -37.61 -7.78
CA LEU A 172 -8.65 -37.84 -7.68
C LEU A 172 -9.01 -39.32 -7.51
N GLY A 173 -8.05 -40.15 -7.11
CA GLY A 173 -8.20 -41.58 -6.84
C GLY A 173 -8.13 -42.46 -8.11
N LEU A 174 -8.91 -42.21 -9.14
CA LEU A 174 -8.88 -42.88 -10.42
C LEU A 174 -8.21 -42.06 -11.53
N LEU A 175 -7.94 -40.81 -11.29
CA LEU A 175 -7.37 -39.86 -12.24
C LEU A 175 -6.43 -38.91 -11.50
N LYS A 176 -5.19 -38.84 -11.99
CA LYS A 176 -4.26 -37.79 -11.55
C LYS A 176 -4.34 -36.63 -12.54
N VAL A 177 -4.70 -35.46 -12.02
CA VAL A 177 -4.75 -34.24 -12.83
C VAL A 177 -3.50 -33.41 -12.51
N GLN A 178 -2.73 -33.10 -13.54
CA GLN A 178 -1.58 -32.22 -13.43
C GLN A 178 -1.99 -30.81 -13.86
N ILE A 179 -1.88 -29.86 -12.96
CA ILE A 179 -2.10 -28.45 -13.25
C ILE A 179 -0.77 -27.87 -13.71
N ARG A 180 -0.75 -27.27 -14.91
CA ARG A 180 0.43 -26.60 -15.47
C ARG A 180 0.20 -25.09 -15.48
N LEU A 181 1.25 -24.33 -15.23
CA LEU A 181 1.19 -22.86 -15.22
C LEU A 181 0.58 -22.27 -16.49
N HIS A 182 0.98 -22.75 -17.66
CA HIS A 182 0.49 -22.21 -18.93
C HIS A 182 -0.94 -22.65 -19.30
N GLU A 183 -1.41 -23.81 -18.81
CA GLU A 183 -2.80 -24.27 -19.06
C GLU A 183 -3.82 -23.39 -18.33
N THR A 184 -3.36 -22.67 -17.31
CA THR A 184 -4.17 -21.77 -16.52
C THR A 184 -4.48 -20.46 -17.26
N LEU A 185 -3.78 -20.15 -18.31
CA LEU A 185 -3.88 -18.92 -19.09
C LEU A 185 -4.70 -19.05 -20.38
N ASP A 186 -5.31 -20.19 -20.64
CA ASP A 186 -6.32 -20.26 -21.67
C ASP A 186 -7.40 -19.19 -21.37
N PRO A 187 -7.63 -18.21 -22.28
CA PRO A 187 -8.63 -17.16 -22.08
C PRO A 187 -10.03 -17.69 -21.74
N ARG A 188 -10.31 -18.96 -22.04
CA ARG A 188 -11.54 -19.65 -21.67
C ARG A 188 -11.59 -20.07 -20.20
N ASN A 189 -10.46 -20.07 -19.50
CA ASN A 189 -10.30 -20.48 -18.11
C ASN A 189 -9.83 -19.35 -17.17
N VAL A 190 -9.55 -18.15 -17.68
CA VAL A 190 -8.98 -17.00 -16.95
C VAL A 190 -9.81 -16.58 -15.72
N SER A 191 -11.09 -16.92 -15.66
CA SER A 191 -11.93 -16.63 -14.49
C SER A 191 -11.65 -17.52 -13.27
N LYS A 192 -10.68 -18.47 -13.34
CA LYS A 192 -10.41 -19.44 -12.26
C LYS A 192 -8.94 -19.52 -11.87
N VAL A 193 -8.09 -18.66 -12.40
CA VAL A 193 -6.65 -18.75 -12.20
C VAL A 193 -6.12 -17.51 -11.50
N HIS A 194 -5.44 -17.74 -10.41
CA HIS A 194 -4.65 -16.75 -9.73
C HIS A 194 -3.33 -16.56 -10.47
N LEU A 195 -3.12 -15.38 -11.04
CA LEU A 195 -1.83 -14.98 -11.60
C LEU A 195 -1.05 -14.29 -10.48
N ASP A 196 -0.11 -14.99 -9.88
CA ASP A 196 0.64 -14.62 -8.70
C ASP A 196 2.12 -14.28 -8.99
N ASN A 197 2.91 -14.07 -7.95
CA ASN A 197 4.34 -13.82 -8.04
C ASN A 197 5.12 -14.98 -8.72
N TRP A 198 4.64 -16.23 -8.64
CA TRP A 198 5.29 -17.37 -9.29
C TRP A 198 5.29 -17.23 -10.81
N HIS A 199 4.19 -16.74 -11.38
CA HIS A 199 4.06 -16.48 -12.82
C HIS A 199 5.02 -15.37 -13.26
N VAL A 200 5.04 -14.25 -12.51
CA VAL A 200 5.96 -13.14 -12.78
C VAL A 200 7.40 -13.61 -12.80
N ARG A 201 7.79 -14.43 -11.80
CA ARG A 201 9.17 -14.91 -11.66
C ARG A 201 9.54 -15.96 -12.70
N ALA A 202 8.68 -16.94 -12.94
CA ALA A 202 8.94 -17.98 -13.93
C ALA A 202 9.10 -17.40 -15.35
N TYR A 203 8.16 -16.57 -15.76
CA TYR A 203 8.15 -16.03 -17.11
C TYR A 203 9.05 -14.81 -17.32
N GLY A 204 9.36 -14.06 -16.29
CA GLY A 204 10.45 -13.08 -16.35
C GLY A 204 11.80 -13.75 -16.64
N GLY A 205 12.06 -14.90 -16.00
CA GLY A 205 13.23 -15.74 -16.31
C GLY A 205 13.25 -16.27 -17.73
N LEU A 206 12.10 -16.76 -18.22
CA LEU A 206 11.93 -17.17 -19.62
C LEU A 206 12.26 -16.02 -20.59
N GLY A 207 11.77 -14.82 -20.33
CA GLY A 207 12.03 -13.64 -21.16
C GLY A 207 13.51 -13.27 -21.20
N MET A 208 14.19 -13.32 -20.05
CA MET A 208 15.64 -13.08 -19.99
C MET A 208 16.44 -14.10 -20.78
N ALA A 209 16.07 -15.39 -20.72
CA ALA A 209 16.70 -16.43 -21.54
C ALA A 209 16.43 -16.21 -23.03
N ALA A 210 15.21 -15.82 -23.42
CA ALA A 210 14.84 -15.49 -24.79
C ALA A 210 15.68 -14.34 -25.35
N PHE A 211 15.90 -13.30 -24.56
CA PHE A 211 16.72 -12.16 -24.95
C PHE A 211 18.18 -12.51 -25.12
N ALA A 212 18.74 -13.29 -24.18
CA ALA A 212 20.13 -13.75 -24.26
C ALA A 212 20.39 -14.73 -25.42
N LEU A 213 19.37 -15.32 -26.00
CA LEU A 213 19.43 -16.31 -27.09
C LEU A 213 18.74 -15.83 -28.36
N SER A 214 18.66 -14.55 -28.64
CA SER A 214 17.83 -13.99 -29.72
C SER A 214 18.14 -14.55 -31.11
N ASP A 215 19.38 -14.95 -31.38
CA ASP A 215 19.82 -15.60 -32.64
C ASP A 215 19.80 -17.14 -32.60
N HIS A 216 19.52 -17.75 -31.44
CA HIS A 216 19.50 -19.21 -31.30
C HIS A 216 18.33 -19.80 -32.08
N PRO A 217 18.53 -20.97 -32.78
CA PRO A 217 17.42 -21.59 -33.53
C PRO A 217 16.23 -22.03 -32.67
N GLY A 218 16.39 -22.00 -31.34
CA GLY A 218 15.41 -22.49 -30.37
C GLY A 218 15.50 -24.00 -30.17
N LYS A 219 14.44 -24.56 -29.62
CA LYS A 219 14.18 -25.99 -29.44
C LYS A 219 12.91 -26.33 -30.21
N ALA A 220 11.81 -26.72 -29.52
CA ALA A 220 10.49 -26.86 -30.18
C ALA A 220 9.91 -25.47 -30.51
N ASN A 221 10.25 -24.46 -29.75
CA ASN A 221 9.87 -23.07 -29.95
C ASN A 221 11.10 -22.16 -30.08
N THR A 222 10.93 -21.03 -30.75
CA THR A 222 11.98 -20.05 -31.01
C THR A 222 12.12 -19.06 -29.82
N PRO A 223 13.26 -18.38 -29.67
CA PRO A 223 13.42 -17.31 -28.69
C PRO A 223 12.36 -16.22 -28.83
N GLN A 224 11.93 -15.86 -30.03
CA GLN A 224 10.83 -14.93 -30.25
C GLN A 224 9.53 -15.41 -29.61
N GLN A 225 9.18 -16.67 -29.77
CA GLN A 225 7.99 -17.26 -29.16
C GLN A 225 8.10 -17.29 -27.62
N TRP A 226 9.30 -17.56 -27.10
CA TRP A 226 9.53 -17.48 -25.65
C TRP A 226 9.38 -16.04 -25.12
N ALA A 227 9.91 -15.06 -25.84
CA ALA A 227 9.80 -13.65 -25.50
C ALA A 227 8.35 -13.13 -25.54
N ASP A 228 7.61 -13.51 -26.60
CA ASP A 228 6.20 -13.13 -26.75
C ASP A 228 5.37 -13.71 -25.59
N HIS A 229 5.59 -14.96 -25.26
CA HIS A 229 4.89 -15.63 -24.16
C HIS A 229 5.26 -15.05 -22.80
N ALA A 230 6.55 -14.78 -22.55
CA ALA A 230 7.01 -14.14 -21.34
C ALA A 230 6.40 -12.75 -21.16
N PHE A 231 6.38 -11.94 -22.23
CA PHE A 231 5.79 -10.62 -22.22
C PHE A 231 4.29 -10.64 -21.84
N GLU A 232 3.54 -11.54 -22.51
CA GLU A 232 2.12 -11.73 -22.22
C GLU A 232 1.89 -12.07 -20.74
N LEU A 233 2.63 -13.05 -20.22
CA LEU A 233 2.38 -13.59 -18.89
C LEU A 233 2.90 -12.70 -17.75
N VAL A 234 4.08 -12.12 -17.90
CA VAL A 234 4.58 -11.15 -16.92
C VAL A 234 3.65 -9.94 -16.82
N THR A 235 3.22 -9.41 -17.97
CA THR A 235 2.31 -8.27 -18.02
C THR A 235 0.94 -8.61 -17.43
N ALA A 236 0.37 -9.75 -17.81
CA ALA A 236 -0.93 -10.18 -17.29
C ALA A 236 -0.88 -10.42 -15.78
N SER A 237 0.18 -11.07 -15.27
CA SER A 237 0.34 -11.37 -13.85
C SER A 237 0.52 -10.09 -13.02
N LEU A 238 1.39 -9.19 -13.43
CA LEU A 238 1.55 -7.90 -12.75
C LEU A 238 0.24 -7.11 -12.73
N TRP A 239 -0.45 -7.00 -13.87
CA TRP A 239 -1.72 -6.26 -13.93
C TRP A 239 -2.84 -6.92 -13.12
N HIS A 240 -2.77 -8.25 -12.94
CA HIS A 240 -3.72 -9.00 -12.13
C HIS A 240 -3.52 -8.72 -10.63
N GLN A 241 -2.27 -8.61 -10.20
CA GLN A 241 -1.89 -8.38 -8.81
C GLN A 241 -2.00 -6.91 -8.36
N ILE A 242 -2.00 -5.94 -9.28
CA ILE A 242 -1.93 -4.52 -8.92
C ILE A 242 -3.33 -3.89 -8.93
N ASP A 243 -3.70 -3.21 -7.84
CA ASP A 243 -4.85 -2.30 -7.86
C ASP A 243 -4.60 -1.10 -8.80
N ALA A 244 -5.56 -0.83 -9.67
CA ALA A 244 -5.41 0.20 -10.69
C ALA A 244 -5.53 1.64 -10.15
N THR A 245 -6.08 1.82 -8.96
CA THR A 245 -6.37 3.13 -8.38
C THR A 245 -5.21 3.63 -7.53
N ASP A 246 -4.77 2.82 -6.58
CA ASP A 246 -3.78 3.21 -5.58
C ASP A 246 -2.48 2.41 -5.67
N GLY A 247 -2.45 1.34 -6.46
CA GLY A 247 -1.26 0.56 -6.75
C GLY A 247 -0.95 -0.54 -5.73
N GLY A 248 -1.87 -0.84 -4.82
CA GLY A 248 -1.70 -1.95 -3.88
C GLY A 248 -1.37 -3.26 -4.58
N TYR A 249 -0.41 -4.00 -4.07
CA TYR A 249 -0.03 -5.32 -4.58
C TYR A 249 -0.69 -6.40 -3.72
N ALA A 250 -1.50 -7.24 -4.33
CA ALA A 250 -2.41 -8.14 -3.64
C ALA A 250 -1.74 -9.13 -2.67
N GLU A 251 -0.53 -9.59 -2.97
CA GLU A 251 0.22 -10.50 -2.07
C GLU A 251 1.09 -9.74 -1.04
N GLY A 252 0.83 -8.44 -0.85
CA GLY A 252 1.54 -7.62 0.11
C GLY A 252 2.95 -7.15 -0.32
N PRO A 253 3.62 -6.34 0.53
CA PRO A 253 4.86 -5.67 0.17
C PRO A 253 6.04 -6.63 0.01
N PHE A 254 6.09 -7.73 0.78
CA PHE A 254 7.17 -8.70 0.68
C PHE A 254 7.15 -9.44 -0.67
N TYR A 255 5.98 -9.92 -1.11
CA TYR A 255 5.87 -10.64 -2.39
C TYR A 255 5.96 -9.71 -3.59
N SER A 256 5.54 -8.45 -3.48
CA SER A 256 5.86 -7.41 -4.47
C SER A 256 7.38 -7.28 -4.66
N ARG A 257 8.13 -7.21 -3.56
CA ARG A 257 9.60 -7.19 -3.61
C ARG A 257 10.19 -8.51 -4.11
N TYR A 258 9.63 -9.66 -3.70
CA TYR A 258 10.08 -10.98 -4.16
C TYR A 258 9.89 -11.16 -5.67
N ALA A 259 8.79 -10.69 -6.24
CA ALA A 259 8.59 -10.66 -7.68
C ALA A 259 9.60 -9.73 -8.38
N ALA A 260 9.96 -8.61 -7.73
CA ALA A 260 10.87 -7.61 -8.27
C ALA A 260 12.31 -8.12 -8.51
N ASP A 261 12.75 -9.16 -7.81
CA ASP A 261 14.02 -9.84 -8.09
C ASP A 261 14.14 -10.26 -9.57
N VAL A 262 13.02 -10.50 -10.23
CA VAL A 262 12.96 -11.00 -11.61
C VAL A 262 12.35 -9.99 -12.58
N TYR A 263 11.21 -9.36 -12.21
CA TYR A 263 10.57 -8.46 -13.18
C TYR A 263 11.37 -7.18 -13.45
N LEU A 264 12.10 -6.66 -12.47
CA LEU A 264 12.89 -5.45 -12.68
C LEU A 264 14.00 -5.67 -13.73
N PRO A 265 14.93 -6.63 -13.57
CA PRO A 265 15.92 -6.90 -14.61
C PRO A 265 15.28 -7.27 -15.97
N TYR A 266 14.17 -8.01 -15.96
CA TYR A 266 13.43 -8.33 -17.19
C TYR A 266 12.90 -7.06 -17.89
N MET A 267 12.26 -6.14 -17.16
CA MET A 267 11.71 -4.91 -17.72
C MET A 267 12.84 -3.98 -18.25
N PHE A 268 14.00 -3.97 -17.61
CA PHE A 268 15.19 -3.26 -18.10
C PHE A 268 15.69 -3.86 -19.41
N ALA A 269 15.87 -5.17 -19.46
CA ALA A 269 16.30 -5.86 -20.67
C ALA A 269 15.30 -5.68 -21.83
N LEU A 270 14.01 -5.81 -21.54
CA LEU A 270 12.93 -5.56 -22.50
C LEU A 270 13.03 -4.15 -23.09
N LYS A 271 13.16 -3.12 -22.22
CA LYS A 271 13.32 -1.74 -22.64
C LYS A 271 14.58 -1.52 -23.49
N ASN A 272 15.71 -2.06 -23.05
CA ASN A 272 16.99 -1.86 -23.74
C ASN A 272 16.96 -2.50 -25.14
N LEU A 273 16.42 -3.70 -25.26
CA LEU A 273 16.48 -4.47 -26.51
C LEU A 273 15.36 -4.13 -27.48
N THR A 274 14.17 -3.84 -27.00
CA THR A 274 12.98 -3.69 -27.84
C THR A 274 12.41 -2.26 -27.83
N GLY A 275 12.84 -1.41 -26.90
CA GLY A 275 12.25 -0.08 -26.65
C GLY A 275 10.88 -0.13 -25.97
N VAL A 276 10.34 -1.31 -25.64
CA VAL A 276 9.08 -1.45 -24.90
C VAL A 276 9.34 -1.16 -23.43
N ASP A 277 8.78 -0.06 -22.94
CA ASP A 277 9.02 0.42 -21.57
C ASP A 277 7.77 0.19 -20.71
N LEU A 278 7.78 -0.87 -19.90
CA LEU A 278 6.70 -1.18 -18.96
C LEU A 278 6.71 -0.27 -17.73
N PHE A 279 7.80 0.45 -17.46
CA PHE A 279 7.86 1.39 -16.34
C PHE A 279 6.98 2.63 -16.54
N VAL A 280 6.57 2.91 -17.78
CA VAL A 280 5.62 4.00 -18.06
C VAL A 280 4.16 3.59 -17.87
N ASP A 281 3.89 2.32 -17.59
CA ASP A 281 2.53 1.87 -17.27
C ASP A 281 2.06 2.49 -15.95
N PRO A 282 0.90 3.17 -15.92
CA PRO A 282 0.43 3.86 -14.72
C PRO A 282 0.18 2.94 -13.52
N LYS A 283 -0.18 1.66 -13.74
CA LYS A 283 -0.34 0.71 -12.63
C LYS A 283 1.00 0.36 -11.99
N VAL A 284 2.01 0.09 -12.83
CA VAL A 284 3.37 -0.21 -12.36
C VAL A 284 3.95 0.97 -11.59
N GLN A 285 3.75 2.21 -12.10
CA GLN A 285 4.18 3.41 -11.37
C GLN A 285 3.50 3.53 -10.01
N LYS A 286 2.20 3.34 -9.96
CA LYS A 286 1.43 3.39 -8.70
C LYS A 286 1.83 2.31 -7.72
N MET A 287 2.11 1.09 -8.19
CA MET A 287 2.61 0.01 -7.32
C MET A 287 3.94 0.40 -6.64
N HIS A 288 4.85 1.00 -7.39
CA HIS A 288 6.11 1.47 -6.81
C HIS A 288 5.89 2.65 -5.84
N GLU A 289 4.96 3.57 -6.15
CA GLU A 289 4.55 4.66 -5.25
C GLU A 289 3.82 4.13 -4.01
N TRP A 290 2.94 3.13 -4.16
CA TRP A 290 2.31 2.46 -3.02
C TRP A 290 3.35 1.88 -2.07
N SER A 291 4.34 1.15 -2.60
CA SER A 291 5.43 0.61 -1.79
C SER A 291 6.20 1.71 -1.03
N LEU A 292 6.42 2.88 -1.65
CA LEU A 292 7.01 4.05 -0.99
C LEU A 292 6.07 4.63 0.09
N ASN A 293 4.77 4.69 -0.18
CA ASN A 293 3.78 5.29 0.70
C ASN A 293 3.58 4.50 2.00
N ILE A 294 3.59 3.17 1.93
CA ILE A 294 3.45 2.30 3.12
C ILE A 294 4.76 2.12 3.89
N ARG A 295 5.90 2.66 3.42
CA ARG A 295 7.18 2.50 4.11
C ARG A 295 7.10 2.93 5.57
N LEU A 296 7.74 2.20 6.45
CA LEU A 296 7.96 2.57 7.84
C LEU A 296 8.94 3.76 7.93
N PRO A 297 8.94 4.51 9.02
CA PRO A 297 9.94 5.56 9.23
C PRO A 297 11.39 5.09 9.09
N SER A 298 11.67 3.84 9.47
CA SER A 298 12.97 3.19 9.26
C SER A 298 13.40 3.03 7.80
N GLY A 299 12.49 3.25 6.84
CA GLY A 299 12.70 2.99 5.41
C GLY A 299 12.33 1.59 4.95
N ARG A 300 12.17 0.65 5.86
CA ARG A 300 11.75 -0.73 5.55
C ARG A 300 10.26 -0.79 5.21
N ARG A 301 9.84 -1.85 4.55
CA ARG A 301 8.42 -2.15 4.30
C ARG A 301 7.85 -2.91 5.50
N PRO A 302 6.57 -2.65 5.86
CA PRO A 302 5.93 -3.35 6.96
C PRO A 302 5.79 -4.85 6.68
N ASN A 303 5.76 -5.64 7.76
CA ASN A 303 5.63 -7.09 7.71
C ASN A 303 4.18 -7.57 7.68
N ILE A 304 3.30 -6.83 7.02
CA ILE A 304 1.90 -7.22 6.80
C ILE A 304 1.81 -8.36 5.81
N GLU A 305 0.71 -9.10 5.83
CA GLU A 305 0.51 -10.33 5.06
C GLU A 305 1.61 -11.38 5.36
N ASP A 306 1.86 -12.31 4.45
CA ASP A 306 3.03 -13.19 4.51
C ASP A 306 4.33 -12.39 4.32
N GLY A 307 4.54 -11.34 5.13
CA GLY A 307 5.61 -10.36 4.99
C GLY A 307 6.68 -10.39 6.09
N HIS A 308 7.86 -9.88 5.71
CA HIS A 308 8.96 -9.56 6.61
C HIS A 308 9.24 -8.07 6.59
N LEU A 309 9.97 -7.56 7.60
CA LEU A 309 10.53 -6.21 7.51
C LEU A 309 11.64 -6.22 6.45
N ASP A 310 11.40 -5.64 5.29
CA ASP A 310 12.32 -5.74 4.15
C ASP A 310 12.55 -4.38 3.46
N ASP A 311 13.67 -4.29 2.75
CA ASP A 311 14.03 -3.14 1.94
C ASP A 311 13.50 -3.29 0.51
N PHE A 312 13.36 -2.19 -0.22
CA PHE A 312 12.93 -2.22 -1.62
C PHE A 312 14.04 -1.76 -2.57
N TYR A 313 13.90 -2.05 -3.87
CA TYR A 313 14.94 -1.82 -4.89
C TYR A 313 15.03 -0.36 -5.37
N GLY A 314 15.45 0.55 -4.49
CA GLY A 314 15.56 1.96 -4.80
C GLY A 314 16.51 2.29 -5.96
N HIS A 315 17.61 1.55 -6.13
CA HIS A 315 18.56 1.74 -7.22
C HIS A 315 17.97 1.50 -8.62
N TYR A 316 17.07 0.52 -8.76
CA TYR A 316 16.34 0.30 -10.00
C TYR A 316 15.34 1.44 -10.26
N LEU A 317 14.55 1.79 -9.26
CA LEU A 317 13.46 2.75 -9.43
C LEU A 317 13.98 4.18 -9.67
N ALA A 318 15.05 4.57 -8.99
CA ALA A 318 15.70 5.85 -9.22
C ALA A 318 16.23 6.00 -10.65
N ALA A 319 16.65 4.89 -11.28
CA ALA A 319 17.19 4.91 -12.63
C ALA A 319 16.12 5.05 -13.74
N VAL A 320 14.87 4.64 -13.48
CA VAL A 320 13.84 4.57 -14.56
C VAL A 320 12.85 5.72 -14.55
N TYR A 321 12.61 6.34 -13.41
CA TYR A 321 11.61 7.41 -13.32
C TYR A 321 12.25 8.79 -13.48
N ALA A 322 11.63 9.64 -14.29
CA ALA A 322 12.12 10.99 -14.55
C ALA A 322 12.22 11.86 -13.26
N ASP A 323 11.40 11.57 -12.27
CA ASP A 323 11.42 12.15 -10.93
C ASP A 323 12.01 11.19 -9.89
N GLY A 324 12.97 10.37 -10.28
CA GLY A 324 13.58 9.30 -9.47
C GLY A 324 14.11 9.75 -8.10
N GLY A 325 14.15 11.06 -7.84
CA GLY A 325 14.62 11.64 -6.58
C GLY A 325 13.91 11.10 -5.33
N LYS A 326 12.60 10.79 -5.40
CA LYS A 326 11.85 10.20 -4.29
C LYS A 326 12.26 8.76 -3.99
N PHE A 327 12.53 7.95 -5.01
CA PHE A 327 13.00 6.57 -4.83
C PHE A 327 14.46 6.53 -4.38
N ARG A 328 15.27 7.46 -4.86
CA ARG A 328 16.62 7.64 -4.36
C ARG A 328 16.61 8.05 -2.88
N TRP A 329 15.75 9.01 -2.52
CA TRP A 329 15.57 9.44 -1.13
C TRP A 329 15.13 8.26 -0.24
N ASP A 330 14.18 7.46 -0.67
CA ASP A 330 13.72 6.26 0.05
C ASP A 330 14.89 5.30 0.32
N TRP A 331 15.72 5.05 -0.69
CA TRP A 331 16.85 4.16 -0.59
C TRP A 331 17.96 4.72 0.31
N GLU A 332 18.29 6.01 0.20
CA GLU A 332 19.32 6.67 1.03
C GLU A 332 18.88 6.81 2.49
N ASN A 333 17.58 6.96 2.75
CA ASN A 333 17.01 7.22 4.07
C ASN A 333 16.38 5.97 4.71
N ASN A 334 16.87 4.78 4.40
CA ASN A 334 16.52 3.58 5.13
C ASN A 334 17.55 3.29 6.25
N LEU A 335 17.19 2.37 7.16
CA LEU A 335 17.99 2.01 8.33
C LEU A 335 19.43 1.56 7.96
N ASN A 336 19.59 0.97 6.79
CA ASN A 336 20.84 0.41 6.29
C ASN A 336 21.54 1.33 5.25
N GLY A 337 21.04 2.56 5.04
CA GLY A 337 21.56 3.49 4.02
C GLY A 337 21.36 2.94 2.61
N LEU A 338 22.34 3.16 1.72
CA LEU A 338 22.35 2.63 0.36
C LEU A 338 22.56 1.09 0.35
N TYR A 339 21.72 0.40 1.09
CA TYR A 339 21.79 -1.07 1.15
C TYR A 339 21.48 -1.69 -0.20
N VAL A 340 22.37 -2.57 -0.64
CA VAL A 340 22.16 -3.40 -1.81
C VAL A 340 22.08 -4.85 -1.34
N ARG A 341 21.02 -5.54 -1.77
CA ARG A 341 20.84 -6.94 -1.43
C ARG A 341 22.00 -7.77 -1.97
N GLU A 342 22.36 -8.80 -1.24
CA GLU A 342 23.42 -9.71 -1.61
C GLU A 342 23.25 -10.23 -3.06
N TYR A 343 24.30 -10.12 -3.86
CA TYR A 343 24.36 -10.40 -5.31
C TYR A 343 23.65 -9.40 -6.24
N SER A 344 23.13 -8.28 -5.73
CA SER A 344 22.58 -7.20 -6.57
C SER A 344 23.53 -6.01 -6.72
N GLU A 345 24.74 -6.10 -6.17
CA GLU A 345 25.73 -5.02 -6.22
C GLU A 345 26.12 -4.67 -7.66
N MET A 346 26.23 -5.68 -8.55
CA MET A 346 26.48 -5.46 -9.96
C MET A 346 25.37 -4.62 -10.59
N ASP A 347 24.11 -4.95 -10.28
CA ASP A 347 22.94 -4.24 -10.82
C ASP A 347 22.95 -2.78 -10.34
N ALA A 348 23.30 -2.57 -9.06
CA ALA A 348 23.44 -1.22 -8.53
C ALA A 348 24.57 -0.43 -9.22
N ILE A 349 25.73 -1.06 -9.48
CA ILE A 349 26.83 -0.43 -10.23
C ILE A 349 26.39 -0.05 -11.66
N ALA A 350 25.67 -0.95 -12.32
CA ALA A 350 25.24 -0.75 -13.70
C ALA A 350 24.16 0.35 -13.82
N LEU A 351 23.18 0.34 -12.95
CA LEU A 351 21.93 1.08 -13.15
C LEU A 351 21.81 2.35 -12.30
N TYR A 352 22.44 2.40 -11.12
CA TYR A 352 22.31 3.57 -10.26
C TYR A 352 22.92 4.81 -10.91
N ASP A 353 22.19 5.92 -10.85
CA ASP A 353 22.63 7.22 -11.31
C ASP A 353 22.72 8.18 -10.12
N ASP A 354 23.93 8.43 -9.66
CA ASP A 354 24.19 9.32 -8.52
C ASP A 354 24.07 10.82 -8.85
N SER A 355 23.82 11.18 -10.10
CA SER A 355 23.49 12.55 -10.51
C SER A 355 22.08 12.98 -10.15
N ILE A 356 21.17 12.03 -9.91
CA ILE A 356 19.80 12.30 -9.48
C ILE A 356 19.83 12.74 -8.01
N GLU A 357 19.34 13.95 -7.73
CA GLU A 357 19.26 14.46 -6.36
C GLU A 357 18.17 13.74 -5.56
N ALA A 358 18.51 13.24 -4.37
CA ALA A 358 17.55 12.65 -3.45
C ALA A 358 16.59 13.71 -2.91
N ARG A 359 15.29 13.47 -3.01
CA ARG A 359 14.23 14.36 -2.54
C ARG A 359 13.13 13.57 -1.88
N ALA A 360 12.77 13.95 -0.65
CA ALA A 360 11.59 13.38 -0.01
C ALA A 360 10.35 13.55 -0.90
N PRO A 361 9.34 12.67 -0.76
CA PRO A 361 8.07 12.86 -1.44
C PRO A 361 7.49 14.25 -1.17
N ASP A 362 6.94 14.89 -2.20
CA ASP A 362 6.41 16.26 -2.13
C ASP A 362 4.93 16.32 -1.72
N TRP A 363 4.33 15.16 -1.49
CA TRP A 363 2.99 15.06 -0.90
C TRP A 363 3.03 14.95 0.62
N GLY A 364 1.89 15.15 1.27
CA GLY A 364 1.77 15.09 2.72
C GLY A 364 2.19 13.73 3.29
N PRO A 365 2.66 13.69 4.55
CA PRO A 365 3.11 12.44 5.16
C PRO A 365 1.97 11.47 5.48
N THR A 366 0.77 11.95 5.79
CA THR A 366 -0.43 11.12 5.91
C THR A 366 -1.03 10.89 4.53
N ILE A 367 -1.31 9.63 4.20
CA ILE A 367 -1.71 9.19 2.87
C ILE A 367 -2.86 8.19 3.01
N PHE A 368 -3.89 8.39 2.22
CA PHE A 368 -5.03 7.48 2.14
C PHE A 368 -5.07 6.82 0.78
N MET A 369 -5.11 5.51 0.78
CA MET A 369 -5.14 4.65 -0.40
C MET A 369 -6.30 3.66 -0.27
N PRO A 370 -7.55 4.16 -0.32
CA PRO A 370 -8.71 3.34 0.02
C PRO A 370 -8.90 2.15 -0.90
N ALA A 371 -8.52 2.23 -2.17
CA ALA A 371 -8.63 1.10 -3.09
C ALA A 371 -7.56 0.02 -2.88
N ALA A 372 -6.39 0.40 -2.34
CA ALA A 372 -5.37 -0.53 -1.87
C ALA A 372 -5.69 -1.11 -0.48
N GLY A 373 -6.63 -0.50 0.24
CA GLY A 373 -6.99 -0.87 1.60
C GLY A 373 -6.05 -0.32 2.67
N ASP A 374 -5.28 0.74 2.38
CA ASP A 374 -4.26 1.27 3.28
C ASP A 374 -4.54 2.73 3.64
N ALA A 375 -4.55 3.03 4.95
CA ALA A 375 -4.49 4.39 5.46
C ALA A 375 -3.21 4.56 6.29
N VAL A 376 -2.30 5.41 5.84
CA VAL A 376 -1.03 5.70 6.50
C VAL A 376 -1.13 7.03 7.19
N PHE A 377 -1.10 7.02 8.50
CA PHE A 377 -0.90 8.20 9.32
C PHE A 377 0.59 8.34 9.61
N ARG A 378 1.15 9.52 9.38
CA ARG A 378 2.57 9.78 9.63
C ARG A 378 2.77 11.24 10.03
N SER A 379 3.58 11.47 11.07
CA SER A 379 3.87 12.84 11.51
C SER A 379 4.65 13.65 10.49
N ASP A 380 5.66 13.03 9.93
CA ASP A 380 6.57 13.57 8.91
C ASP A 380 7.34 12.43 8.22
N TRP A 381 8.28 12.75 7.33
CA TRP A 381 9.08 11.76 6.61
C TRP A 381 10.40 11.38 7.30
N SER A 382 10.62 11.77 8.56
CA SER A 382 11.82 11.42 9.31
C SER A 382 11.83 9.98 9.81
N ALA A 383 13.00 9.49 10.21
CA ALA A 383 13.16 8.16 10.78
C ALA A 383 12.53 8.01 12.18
N ASP A 384 12.33 9.12 12.87
CA ASP A 384 11.73 9.17 14.21
C ASP A 384 10.21 9.41 14.17
N ALA A 385 9.62 9.50 12.98
CA ALA A 385 8.21 9.82 12.82
C ALA A 385 7.29 8.86 13.59
N THR A 386 6.20 9.40 14.11
CA THR A 386 5.06 8.61 14.59
C THR A 386 4.27 8.14 13.37
N TYR A 387 3.99 6.84 13.31
CA TYR A 387 3.39 6.18 12.15
C TYR A 387 2.36 5.15 12.60
N MET A 388 1.26 5.09 11.87
CA MET A 388 0.29 3.98 11.90
C MET A 388 -0.10 3.63 10.48
N LEU A 389 -0.10 2.33 10.16
CA LEU A 389 -0.79 1.79 8.99
C LEU A 389 -2.08 1.14 9.48
N LEU A 390 -3.22 1.59 8.99
CA LEU A 390 -4.56 1.05 9.25
C LEU A 390 -5.02 0.32 7.99
N ARG A 391 -5.54 -0.90 8.16
CA ARG A 391 -5.94 -1.80 7.07
C ARG A 391 -7.44 -1.78 6.85
N GLY A 392 -7.86 -1.73 5.59
CA GLY A 392 -9.26 -1.78 5.18
C GLY A 392 -9.36 -2.44 3.80
N GLU A 393 -8.86 -3.67 3.66
CA GLU A 393 -8.73 -4.36 2.39
C GLU A 393 -10.05 -4.83 1.80
N HIS A 394 -10.14 -4.73 0.49
CA HIS A 394 -11.29 -5.19 -0.27
C HIS A 394 -10.95 -5.37 -1.75
N GLY A 395 -11.85 -6.04 -2.46
CA GLY A 395 -11.73 -6.22 -3.91
C GLY A 395 -10.42 -6.91 -4.30
N ARG A 396 -9.68 -6.36 -5.25
CA ARG A 396 -8.50 -7.00 -5.86
C ARG A 396 -7.37 -7.27 -4.86
N THR A 397 -7.06 -6.33 -4.00
CA THR A 397 -5.96 -6.49 -3.03
C THR A 397 -6.22 -7.66 -2.09
N ARG A 398 -7.47 -7.85 -1.68
CA ARG A 398 -7.87 -8.99 -0.86
C ARG A 398 -8.09 -10.27 -1.67
N GLU A 399 -8.81 -10.20 -2.80
CA GLU A 399 -9.21 -11.39 -3.58
C GLU A 399 -8.05 -12.07 -4.30
N GLN A 400 -6.99 -11.35 -4.64
CA GLN A 400 -5.86 -11.83 -5.42
C GLN A 400 -4.62 -12.16 -4.57
N GLY A 401 -4.66 -11.91 -3.26
CA GLY A 401 -3.58 -12.22 -2.32
C GLY A 401 -3.35 -13.72 -2.05
N PHE A 402 -4.13 -14.57 -2.65
CA PHE A 402 -4.23 -16.03 -2.57
C PHE A 402 -3.05 -16.74 -1.89
N GLY A 403 -3.31 -17.31 -0.72
CA GLY A 403 -2.32 -18.06 0.06
C GLY A 403 -1.38 -17.19 0.91
N HIS A 404 -1.31 -15.90 0.63
CA HIS A 404 -0.49 -14.91 1.34
C HIS A 404 -1.32 -13.89 2.11
N GLU A 405 -2.60 -13.85 1.83
CA GLU A 405 -3.60 -13.03 2.50
C GLU A 405 -3.77 -13.39 3.98
N HIS A 406 -3.81 -12.39 4.84
CA HIS A 406 -4.15 -12.53 6.24
C HIS A 406 -5.54 -11.96 6.54
N PRO A 407 -6.33 -12.58 7.45
CA PRO A 407 -7.60 -12.01 7.91
C PRO A 407 -7.33 -10.90 8.93
N ASP A 408 -6.84 -9.78 8.44
CA ASP A 408 -6.38 -8.64 9.24
C ASP A 408 -7.19 -7.36 8.99
N GLU A 409 -8.34 -7.46 8.35
CA GLU A 409 -9.26 -6.35 8.09
C GLU A 409 -9.57 -5.60 9.38
N THR A 410 -9.43 -4.29 9.34
CA THR A 410 -9.47 -3.36 10.48
C THR A 410 -8.21 -3.34 11.36
N SER A 411 -7.20 -4.17 11.10
CA SER A 411 -5.95 -4.18 11.87
C SER A 411 -5.13 -2.89 11.66
N PHE A 412 -4.16 -2.70 12.53
CA PHE A 412 -3.21 -1.60 12.42
C PHE A 412 -1.86 -1.98 13.02
N ILE A 413 -0.80 -1.32 12.56
CA ILE A 413 0.54 -1.36 13.18
C ILE A 413 0.97 0.05 13.58
N ILE A 414 1.82 0.17 14.59
CA ILE A 414 2.36 1.47 15.06
C ILE A 414 3.89 1.40 15.13
N TYR A 415 4.52 2.44 14.59
CA TYR A 415 5.96 2.67 14.70
C TYR A 415 6.20 4.08 15.22
N ALA A 416 7.13 4.25 16.17
CA ALA A 416 7.56 5.57 16.64
C ALA A 416 8.92 5.47 17.35
N GLY A 417 9.68 6.58 17.33
CA GLY A 417 10.94 6.69 18.06
C GLY A 417 11.96 5.60 17.68
N GLY A 418 11.98 5.17 16.42
CA GLY A 418 12.89 4.14 15.93
C GLY A 418 12.45 2.69 16.19
N GLU A 419 11.27 2.44 16.77
CA GLU A 419 10.80 1.13 17.19
C GLU A 419 9.43 0.77 16.61
N MET A 420 9.24 -0.50 16.22
CA MET A 420 7.92 -1.06 16.01
C MET A 420 7.26 -1.25 17.37
N LEU A 421 6.11 -0.65 17.61
CA LEU A 421 5.44 -0.62 18.90
C LEU A 421 4.15 -1.45 18.96
N ALA A 422 3.30 -1.36 17.95
CA ALA A 422 2.19 -2.31 17.74
C ALA A 422 2.50 -3.15 16.51
N LEU A 423 2.34 -4.46 16.65
CA LEU A 423 2.85 -5.45 15.73
C LEU A 423 1.76 -6.00 14.82
N ASP A 424 2.14 -6.36 13.61
CA ASP A 424 1.56 -7.47 12.89
C ASP A 424 2.32 -8.77 13.19
N ALA A 425 1.68 -9.91 13.02
CA ALA A 425 2.29 -11.21 13.27
C ALA A 425 3.35 -11.58 12.22
N GLY A 426 3.25 -11.04 11.01
CA GLY A 426 4.16 -11.28 9.90
C GLY A 426 4.18 -12.74 9.45
N TYR A 427 5.31 -13.17 8.90
CA TYR A 427 5.47 -14.45 8.22
C TYR A 427 6.68 -15.23 8.75
N ILE A 428 6.47 -16.47 9.19
CA ILE A 428 7.56 -17.32 9.63
C ILE A 428 8.16 -18.10 8.45
N SER A 429 7.33 -18.84 7.74
CA SER A 429 7.63 -19.58 6.52
C SER A 429 6.36 -20.25 6.02
N PHE A 430 6.25 -20.61 4.75
CA PHE A 430 5.04 -21.24 4.19
C PHE A 430 4.55 -22.46 4.99
N PRO A 431 5.39 -23.42 5.41
CA PRO A 431 4.93 -24.54 6.24
C PRO A 431 4.45 -24.17 7.65
N LYS A 432 4.77 -22.98 8.13
CA LYS A 432 4.43 -22.50 9.49
C LYS A 432 3.47 -21.30 9.48
N HIS A 433 3.07 -20.86 8.32
CA HIS A 433 2.29 -19.62 8.22
C HIS A 433 0.95 -19.74 8.98
N GLY A 434 0.30 -20.89 8.97
CA GLY A 434 -0.89 -21.13 9.78
C GLY A 434 -0.78 -20.88 11.29
N LYS A 435 0.42 -20.58 11.81
CA LYS A 435 0.62 -20.14 13.20
C LYS A 435 0.39 -18.64 13.39
N VAL A 436 0.54 -17.85 12.35
CA VAL A 436 0.55 -16.38 12.40
C VAL A 436 -0.52 -15.72 11.51
N ASN A 437 -1.02 -16.39 10.48
CA ASN A 437 -1.98 -15.87 9.52
C ASN A 437 -3.44 -16.07 9.92
N ARG A 438 -3.82 -15.79 11.16
CA ARG A 438 -5.22 -15.92 11.62
C ARG A 438 -5.64 -14.64 12.32
N GLY A 439 -6.93 -14.28 12.25
CA GLY A 439 -7.48 -13.11 12.92
C GLY A 439 -6.97 -12.89 14.36
N PRO A 440 -6.86 -13.94 15.23
CA PRO A 440 -6.31 -13.80 16.57
C PRO A 440 -4.86 -13.31 16.66
N ASN A 441 -4.11 -13.25 15.57
CA ASN A 441 -2.72 -12.80 15.52
C ASN A 441 -2.57 -11.31 15.15
N HIS A 442 -3.68 -10.64 14.83
CA HIS A 442 -3.72 -9.25 14.37
C HIS A 442 -4.44 -8.33 15.35
N ASN A 443 -4.30 -7.01 15.19
CA ASN A 443 -4.95 -5.99 16.00
C ASN A 443 -6.41 -5.75 15.60
N VAL A 444 -7.19 -6.82 15.59
CA VAL A 444 -8.60 -6.84 15.18
C VAL A 444 -9.54 -7.07 16.35
N ILE A 445 -10.84 -6.99 16.10
CA ILE A 445 -11.87 -7.44 17.02
C ILE A 445 -12.17 -8.90 16.73
N LEU A 446 -12.21 -9.76 17.75
CA LEU A 446 -12.79 -11.10 17.60
C LEU A 446 -14.24 -11.11 18.09
N ILE A 447 -15.08 -11.89 17.41
CA ILE A 447 -16.48 -12.11 17.73
C ILE A 447 -16.64 -13.57 18.08
N ASP A 448 -17.05 -13.85 19.32
CA ASP A 448 -17.16 -15.20 19.89
C ASP A 448 -15.87 -16.04 19.73
N GLY A 449 -14.71 -15.35 19.76
CA GLY A 449 -13.38 -15.94 19.63
C GLY A 449 -12.85 -16.10 18.22
N GLU A 450 -13.64 -15.73 17.19
CA GLU A 450 -13.28 -15.80 15.77
C GLU A 450 -13.04 -14.40 15.21
N GLY A 451 -11.99 -14.24 14.40
CA GLY A 451 -11.69 -13.01 13.65
C GLY A 451 -12.33 -13.00 12.27
N PRO A 452 -11.92 -12.07 11.41
CA PRO A 452 -12.26 -12.14 10.00
C PRO A 452 -11.93 -13.54 9.46
N PRO A 453 -12.80 -14.18 8.67
CA PRO A 453 -12.56 -15.54 8.20
C PRO A 453 -11.43 -15.56 7.16
N ASN A 454 -10.50 -16.47 7.33
CA ASN A 454 -9.50 -16.77 6.33
C ASN A 454 -10.11 -17.64 5.23
N THR A 455 -10.38 -17.07 4.07
CA THR A 455 -11.05 -17.74 2.94
C THR A 455 -10.18 -18.85 2.33
N TYR A 456 -8.88 -18.71 2.33
CA TYR A 456 -7.97 -19.73 1.84
C TYR A 456 -8.04 -21.04 2.66
N LEU A 457 -8.08 -20.96 3.98
CA LEU A 457 -8.12 -22.13 4.85
C LEU A 457 -9.43 -22.90 4.78
N ARG A 458 -10.52 -22.30 4.32
CA ARG A 458 -11.85 -22.94 4.24
C ARG A 458 -12.15 -23.54 2.88
N GLY A 459 -11.35 -23.26 1.84
CA GLY A 459 -11.63 -23.73 0.46
C GLY A 459 -12.96 -23.20 -0.10
N GLU A 460 -13.46 -22.12 0.48
CA GLU A 460 -14.67 -21.44 0.04
C GLU A 460 -14.36 -20.54 -1.15
N SER A 461 -15.36 -20.32 -1.98
CA SER A 461 -15.27 -19.42 -3.13
C SER A 461 -14.87 -18.03 -2.66
N MET A 462 -13.93 -17.39 -3.37
CA MET A 462 -13.45 -16.02 -3.12
C MET A 462 -14.51 -14.93 -3.39
N ASP A 463 -15.76 -15.34 -3.59
CA ASP A 463 -16.90 -14.45 -3.79
C ASP A 463 -17.36 -13.88 -2.44
N GLY A 464 -16.76 -12.80 -2.08
CA GLY A 464 -17.31 -11.89 -1.09
C GLY A 464 -17.25 -12.40 0.34
N GLY A 465 -17.11 -11.59 1.22
CA GLY A 465 -17.53 -11.90 2.55
C GLY A 465 -16.86 -11.05 3.62
N ASN A 466 -15.69 -10.55 3.47
CA ASN A 466 -15.08 -9.82 4.57
C ASN A 466 -14.27 -8.62 4.10
N ASP A 467 -14.78 -7.98 3.06
CA ASP A 467 -14.24 -6.72 2.65
C ASP A 467 -14.33 -5.70 3.79
N ALA A 468 -13.27 -4.95 3.97
CA ALA A 468 -13.23 -3.78 4.82
C ALA A 468 -12.92 -2.54 3.98
N PHE A 469 -13.62 -1.46 4.24
CA PHE A 469 -13.55 -0.25 3.43
C PHE A 469 -13.06 0.93 4.26
N ILE A 470 -12.05 1.63 3.76
CA ILE A 470 -11.69 2.95 4.27
C ILE A 470 -12.67 3.93 3.62
N GLU A 471 -13.65 4.42 4.38
CA GLU A 471 -14.73 5.23 3.83
C GLU A 471 -14.48 6.71 4.02
N ASP A 472 -14.39 7.18 5.25
CA ASP A 472 -14.26 8.57 5.59
C ASP A 472 -12.86 8.89 6.09
N PHE A 473 -12.21 9.84 5.45
CA PHE A 473 -10.85 10.20 5.81
C PHE A 473 -10.52 11.64 5.42
N PHE A 474 -9.69 12.27 6.21
CA PHE A 474 -9.08 13.55 5.88
C PHE A 474 -7.74 13.75 6.61
N ALA A 475 -6.87 14.57 6.04
CA ALA A 475 -5.64 15.00 6.68
C ALA A 475 -5.70 16.50 6.94
N SER A 476 -5.37 16.91 8.16
CA SER A 476 -5.30 18.32 8.54
C SER A 476 -4.04 18.60 9.36
N LYS A 477 -3.79 19.87 9.64
CA LYS A 477 -2.66 20.27 10.48
C LYS A 477 -2.81 19.78 11.93
N VAL A 478 -4.04 19.68 12.40
CA VAL A 478 -4.37 19.44 13.80
C VAL A 478 -4.64 17.98 14.08
N MET A 479 -5.30 17.31 13.15
CA MET A 479 -5.77 15.96 13.31
C MET A 479 -5.95 15.32 11.93
N ASP A 480 -5.48 14.11 11.78
CA ASP A 480 -5.89 13.26 10.65
C ASP A 480 -6.95 12.28 11.15
N TYR A 481 -7.81 11.89 10.25
CA TYR A 481 -8.92 10.99 10.54
C TYR A 481 -9.06 9.96 9.44
N ALA A 482 -9.39 8.74 9.81
CA ALA A 482 -9.93 7.74 8.91
C ALA A 482 -10.84 6.79 9.67
N GLU A 483 -11.82 6.24 8.97
CA GLU A 483 -12.63 5.13 9.46
C GLU A 483 -12.58 3.94 8.51
N VAL A 484 -12.64 2.75 9.10
CA VAL A 484 -12.73 1.47 8.40
C VAL A 484 -14.01 0.78 8.82
N ARG A 485 -14.80 0.43 7.82
CA ARG A 485 -16.03 -0.36 8.00
C ARG A 485 -15.83 -1.77 7.49
N ALA A 486 -16.16 -2.74 8.31
CA ALA A 486 -16.15 -4.16 7.98
C ALA A 486 -17.42 -4.85 8.47
N ASN A 487 -17.72 -6.02 7.90
CA ASN A 487 -18.79 -6.88 8.38
C ASN A 487 -18.32 -8.33 8.31
N TYR A 488 -18.14 -8.96 9.44
CA TYR A 488 -17.91 -10.40 9.55
C TYR A 488 -18.66 -10.97 10.74
N SER A 489 -18.98 -12.26 10.68
CA SER A 489 -19.84 -12.95 11.67
C SER A 489 -21.23 -12.29 11.84
N ASP A 490 -21.74 -11.63 10.79
CA ASP A 490 -22.97 -10.83 10.74
C ASP A 490 -22.93 -9.57 11.65
N VAL A 491 -21.78 -9.16 12.15
CA VAL A 491 -21.61 -7.94 12.97
C VAL A 491 -21.11 -6.80 12.12
N ASP A 492 -21.75 -5.64 12.22
CA ASP A 492 -21.25 -4.41 11.65
C ASP A 492 -20.16 -3.84 12.57
N ILE A 493 -18.98 -3.63 12.00
CA ILE A 493 -17.79 -3.14 12.69
C ILE A 493 -17.41 -1.80 12.08
N LEU A 494 -17.28 -0.78 12.93
CA LEU A 494 -16.78 0.52 12.53
C LEU A 494 -15.62 0.88 13.45
N ARG A 495 -14.40 0.95 12.88
CA ARG A 495 -13.20 1.43 13.57
C ARG A 495 -12.87 2.82 13.08
N ARG A 496 -12.80 3.77 13.99
CA ARG A 496 -12.41 5.16 13.73
C ARG A 496 -11.08 5.47 14.38
N VAL A 497 -10.23 6.18 13.67
CA VAL A 497 -8.90 6.58 14.16
C VAL A 497 -8.74 8.09 14.00
N MET A 498 -8.42 8.76 15.11
CA MET A 498 -7.94 10.14 15.13
C MET A 498 -6.44 10.15 15.45
N PHE A 499 -5.64 10.73 14.55
CA PHE A 499 -4.22 11.02 14.80
C PHE A 499 -4.07 12.47 15.24
N ILE A 500 -3.92 12.66 16.54
CA ILE A 500 -4.00 13.95 17.20
C ILE A 500 -2.64 14.64 17.20
N ASP A 501 -2.60 15.84 16.61
CA ASP A 501 -1.41 16.72 16.58
C ASP A 501 -0.14 16.04 16.06
N LYS A 502 -0.32 14.97 15.28
CA LYS A 502 0.76 14.10 14.76
C LYS A 502 1.57 13.39 15.85
N ASP A 503 0.99 13.17 17.02
CA ASP A 503 1.67 12.70 18.22
C ASP A 503 1.13 11.34 18.69
N TYR A 504 -0.20 11.21 18.86
CA TYR A 504 -0.82 9.99 19.36
C TYR A 504 -2.18 9.69 18.70
N PHE A 505 -2.70 8.50 18.95
CA PHE A 505 -3.93 8.01 18.32
C PHE A 505 -5.05 7.82 19.34
N ILE A 506 -6.27 8.13 18.93
CA ILE A 506 -7.50 7.73 19.62
C ILE A 506 -8.22 6.79 18.68
N VAL A 507 -8.49 5.58 19.15
CA VAL A 507 -9.20 4.53 18.39
C VAL A 507 -10.55 4.29 19.03
N ALA A 508 -11.60 4.38 18.24
CA ALA A 508 -12.96 4.12 18.63
C ALA A 508 -13.53 3.00 17.79
N ASP A 509 -13.97 1.93 18.43
CA ASP A 509 -14.59 0.77 17.78
C ASP A 509 -16.06 0.70 18.17
N GLU A 510 -16.94 0.58 17.20
CA GLU A 510 -18.38 0.36 17.37
C GLU A 510 -18.76 -0.98 16.71
N LEU A 511 -19.44 -1.82 17.48
CA LEU A 511 -19.78 -3.17 17.12
C LEU A 511 -21.30 -3.35 17.29
N ARG A 512 -21.99 -3.70 16.23
CA ARG A 512 -23.45 -3.73 16.20
C ARG A 512 -23.99 -5.02 15.61
N ASP A 513 -24.79 -5.74 16.38
CA ASP A 513 -25.68 -6.84 15.94
C ASP A 513 -26.94 -6.84 16.80
N ARG A 514 -27.96 -7.53 16.34
CA ARG A 514 -29.19 -7.79 17.10
C ARG A 514 -29.04 -8.93 18.11
N ARG A 515 -28.00 -9.74 17.96
CA ARG A 515 -27.64 -10.84 18.85
C ARG A 515 -26.62 -10.40 19.85
N THR A 516 -26.58 -11.06 21.00
CA THR A 516 -25.54 -10.87 22.00
C THR A 516 -24.33 -11.70 21.62
N HIS A 517 -23.18 -11.06 21.53
CA HIS A 517 -21.87 -11.67 21.25
C HIS A 517 -20.87 -11.36 22.36
N THR A 518 -19.80 -12.12 22.41
CA THR A 518 -18.60 -11.78 23.18
C THR A 518 -17.58 -11.19 22.22
N TYR A 519 -17.23 -9.92 22.43
CA TYR A 519 -16.26 -9.19 21.63
C TYR A 519 -14.92 -9.13 22.34
N GLU A 520 -13.83 -9.42 21.62
CA GLU A 520 -12.48 -9.31 22.13
C GLU A 520 -11.70 -8.25 21.33
N TRP A 521 -11.45 -7.11 21.94
CA TRP A 521 -10.49 -6.14 21.42
C TRP A 521 -9.07 -6.60 21.72
N ARG A 522 -8.19 -6.58 20.73
CA ARG A 522 -6.81 -7.07 20.85
C ARG A 522 -5.78 -6.03 20.49
N LEU A 523 -4.64 -6.03 21.22
CA LEU A 523 -3.46 -5.23 20.92
C LEU A 523 -2.20 -6.07 21.10
N HIS A 524 -1.49 -6.26 20.00
CA HIS A 524 -0.21 -6.93 19.92
C HIS A 524 0.92 -5.92 20.07
N GLY A 525 1.35 -5.64 21.29
CA GLY A 525 2.41 -4.67 21.56
C GLY A 525 3.79 -5.31 21.60
N ASN A 526 4.82 -4.61 21.13
CA ASN A 526 6.19 -5.12 21.05
C ASN A 526 6.93 -5.07 22.39
N GLY A 527 6.56 -5.95 23.30
CA GLY A 527 7.17 -6.11 24.60
C GLY A 527 6.71 -7.39 25.28
N GLY A 528 7.44 -7.86 26.28
CA GLY A 528 7.20 -9.15 26.92
C GLY A 528 7.61 -10.33 26.06
N GLY A 529 7.36 -11.55 26.52
CA GLY A 529 7.79 -12.78 25.84
C GLY A 529 9.28 -12.79 25.53
N SER A 530 9.62 -13.15 24.28
CA SER A 530 10.99 -13.13 23.75
C SER A 530 11.27 -11.94 22.81
N SER A 531 10.41 -10.92 22.80
CA SER A 531 10.49 -9.75 21.89
C SER A 531 11.71 -8.85 22.13
N GLY A 532 12.37 -8.99 23.27
CA GLY A 532 13.47 -8.12 23.72
C GLY A 532 13.02 -6.80 24.37
N GLY A 533 11.71 -6.61 24.55
CA GLY A 533 11.09 -5.51 25.29
C GLY A 533 10.43 -5.99 26.59
N SER A 534 9.82 -5.09 27.34
CA SER A 534 9.06 -5.41 28.55
C SER A 534 7.57 -5.06 28.40
N TYR A 535 6.74 -5.72 29.21
CA TYR A 535 5.32 -5.44 29.33
C TYR A 535 4.93 -5.21 30.78
N GLN A 536 4.08 -4.24 31.02
CA GLN A 536 3.50 -3.95 32.34
C GLN A 536 2.06 -3.45 32.18
N ARG A 537 1.18 -3.78 33.13
CA ARG A 537 -0.17 -3.22 33.19
C ARG A 537 -0.52 -2.77 34.61
N SER A 538 -1.19 -1.63 34.68
CA SER A 538 -1.77 -1.10 35.91
C SER A 538 -3.20 -0.65 35.64
N GLY A 539 -4.16 -1.40 36.14
CA GLY A 539 -5.58 -1.13 35.83
C GLY A 539 -5.84 -1.21 34.31
N ASN A 540 -6.35 -0.15 33.74
CA ASN A 540 -6.67 -0.02 32.32
C ASN A 540 -5.51 0.51 31.45
N LEU A 541 -4.35 0.81 32.06
CA LEU A 541 -3.16 1.28 31.34
C LEU A 541 -2.18 0.12 31.16
N ALA A 542 -1.95 -0.26 29.92
CA ALA A 542 -0.93 -1.20 29.50
C ALA A 542 0.26 -0.45 28.87
N ARG A 543 1.47 -0.99 29.07
CA ARG A 543 2.71 -0.41 28.60
C ARG A 543 3.60 -1.51 27.99
N TRP A 544 4.06 -1.28 26.76
CA TRP A 544 5.12 -2.05 26.12
C TRP A 544 6.30 -1.13 25.94
N SER A 545 7.46 -1.52 26.49
CA SER A 545 8.67 -0.70 26.47
C SER A 545 9.74 -1.36 25.63
N ARG A 546 10.33 -0.56 24.74
CA ARG A 546 11.48 -0.84 23.90
C ARG A 546 12.64 0.07 24.33
N PRO A 547 13.88 -0.16 23.85
CA PRO A 547 15.01 0.70 24.24
C PRO A 547 14.83 2.18 23.94
N GLY A 548 14.22 2.53 22.82
CA GLY A 548 14.04 3.92 22.34
C GLY A 548 12.67 4.51 22.63
N ALA A 549 11.63 3.68 22.73
CA ALA A 549 10.25 4.14 22.77
C ALA A 549 9.33 3.21 23.55
N GLU A 550 8.15 3.69 23.88
CA GLU A 550 7.10 2.93 24.57
C GLU A 550 5.75 3.14 23.87
N LEU A 551 4.90 2.13 23.92
CA LEU A 551 3.48 2.26 23.62
C LEU A 551 2.69 2.21 24.94
N LEU A 552 1.96 3.26 25.24
CA LEU A 552 0.96 3.29 26.27
C LEU A 552 -0.41 3.07 25.65
N ALA A 553 -1.16 2.08 26.11
CA ALA A 553 -2.53 1.84 25.69
C ALA A 553 -3.46 2.00 26.91
N PHE A 554 -4.35 2.98 26.85
CA PHE A 554 -5.32 3.24 27.89
C PHE A 554 -6.73 2.93 27.38
N LEU A 555 -7.36 1.89 27.98
CA LEU A 555 -8.75 1.53 27.67
C LEU A 555 -9.69 2.34 28.55
N VAL A 556 -10.55 3.13 27.92
CA VAL A 556 -11.52 4.00 28.59
C VAL A 556 -12.69 3.16 29.10
N GLY A 557 -13.31 3.53 30.23
CA GLY A 557 -14.52 2.85 30.74
C GLY A 557 -14.30 1.88 31.90
N GLY A 558 -13.30 2.13 32.74
CA GLY A 558 -12.86 1.37 33.92
C GLY A 558 -13.85 0.38 34.54
N GLY A 559 -13.59 -0.90 34.39
CA GLY A 559 -14.41 -2.00 34.94
C GLY A 559 -15.45 -2.59 33.95
N ALA A 560 -15.59 -2.03 32.76
CA ALA A 560 -16.51 -2.56 31.74
C ALA A 560 -15.93 -3.78 31.02
N TYR A 561 -14.59 -3.96 31.02
CA TYR A 561 -13.89 -5.00 30.29
C TYR A 561 -13.27 -6.05 31.20
N ALA A 562 -13.30 -7.33 30.77
CA ALA A 562 -12.44 -8.36 31.33
C ALA A 562 -11.07 -8.29 30.62
N LEU A 563 -10.04 -7.79 31.33
CA LEU A 563 -8.68 -7.65 30.79
C LEU A 563 -7.86 -8.89 31.08
N SER A 564 -7.17 -9.40 30.06
CA SER A 564 -6.24 -10.53 30.18
C SER A 564 -5.07 -10.38 29.20
N GLU A 565 -3.97 -11.07 29.50
CA GLU A 565 -2.74 -11.05 28.71
C GLU A 565 -2.35 -12.46 28.28
N ARG A 566 -1.71 -12.54 27.13
CA ARG A 566 -1.17 -13.79 26.61
C ARG A 566 0.04 -13.52 25.73
N ASP A 567 1.07 -14.36 25.87
CA ASP A 567 2.15 -14.38 24.90
C ASP A 567 1.72 -15.06 23.60
N THR A 568 2.02 -14.41 22.47
CA THR A 568 1.70 -14.88 21.13
C THR A 568 2.90 -14.69 20.19
N LEU A 569 2.89 -15.37 19.04
CA LEU A 569 3.98 -15.38 18.08
C LEU A 569 3.97 -14.16 17.16
N HIS A 570 5.17 -13.74 16.72
CA HIS A 570 5.39 -12.84 15.60
C HIS A 570 6.72 -13.16 14.92
N SER A 571 6.92 -12.64 13.72
CA SER A 571 8.15 -12.77 12.96
C SER A 571 8.45 -11.47 12.19
N PHE A 572 9.70 -11.04 12.25
CA PHE A 572 10.21 -9.94 11.43
C PHE A 572 11.12 -10.41 10.31
N GLU A 573 11.63 -11.64 10.42
CA GLU A 573 12.58 -12.23 9.48
C GLU A 573 12.24 -13.69 9.19
N TYR A 574 12.66 -14.18 8.04
CA TYR A 574 12.38 -15.55 7.62
C TYR A 574 12.90 -16.58 8.64
N LEU A 575 12.08 -17.55 9.01
CA LEU A 575 12.31 -18.59 10.01
C LEU A 575 12.50 -18.09 11.45
N GLU A 576 12.33 -16.81 11.70
CA GLU A 576 12.35 -16.27 13.05
C GLU A 576 11.01 -16.54 13.75
N GLU A 577 11.08 -17.01 15.00
CA GLU A 577 9.91 -17.14 15.88
C GLU A 577 10.21 -16.37 17.16
N ARG A 578 9.49 -15.27 17.40
CA ARG A 578 9.52 -14.51 18.64
C ARG A 578 8.15 -14.49 19.28
N THR A 579 8.10 -14.22 20.57
CA THR A 579 6.84 -13.99 21.29
C THR A 579 6.79 -12.58 21.85
N HIS A 580 5.60 -12.04 21.95
CA HIS A 580 5.30 -10.77 22.60
C HIS A 580 4.03 -10.93 23.44
N THR A 581 3.82 -10.03 24.41
CA THR A 581 2.61 -10.05 25.22
C THR A 581 1.50 -9.25 24.55
N MET A 582 0.41 -9.93 24.17
CA MET A 582 -0.82 -9.36 23.63
C MET A 582 -1.78 -9.05 24.78
N LEU A 583 -2.41 -7.86 24.76
CA LEU A 583 -3.51 -7.48 25.62
C LEU A 583 -4.84 -7.79 24.96
N ARG A 584 -5.76 -8.36 25.76
CA ARG A 584 -7.14 -8.62 25.37
C ARG A 584 -8.09 -7.89 26.31
N ALA A 585 -9.07 -7.18 25.74
CA ALA A 585 -10.22 -6.62 26.45
C ALA A 585 -11.49 -7.29 25.96
N GLU A 586 -12.23 -7.95 26.84
CA GLU A 586 -13.43 -8.71 26.51
C GLU A 586 -14.68 -8.02 27.07
N GLN A 587 -15.72 -7.92 26.25
CA GLN A 587 -17.03 -7.41 26.63
C GLN A 587 -18.13 -8.18 25.90
N THR A 588 -19.26 -8.44 26.60
CA THR A 588 -20.42 -9.12 26.01
C THR A 588 -21.60 -8.14 25.87
N GLY A 589 -22.23 -8.12 24.72
CA GLY A 589 -23.39 -7.26 24.41
C GLY A 589 -23.91 -7.47 23.00
N ASP A 590 -25.00 -6.78 22.66
CA ASP A 590 -25.54 -6.65 21.30
C ASP A 590 -24.94 -5.41 20.58
N ASN A 591 -24.70 -4.33 21.34
CA ASN A 591 -23.99 -3.13 20.89
C ASN A 591 -22.87 -2.88 21.89
N VAL A 592 -21.63 -2.93 21.40
CA VAL A 592 -20.44 -2.74 22.23
C VAL A 592 -19.53 -1.69 21.62
N GLU A 593 -19.01 -0.82 22.45
CA GLU A 593 -18.07 0.22 22.06
C GLU A 593 -16.76 0.09 22.85
N PHE A 594 -15.63 0.24 22.16
CA PHE A 594 -14.32 0.41 22.77
C PHE A 594 -13.75 1.79 22.41
N LEU A 595 -13.29 2.51 23.42
CA LEU A 595 -12.53 3.75 23.24
C LEU A 595 -11.13 3.54 23.84
N THR A 596 -10.11 3.72 23.04
CA THR A 596 -8.73 3.45 23.43
C THR A 596 -7.84 4.62 23.04
N VAL A 597 -6.95 5.03 23.94
CA VAL A 597 -5.85 5.95 23.62
C VAL A 597 -4.58 5.12 23.41
N LEU A 598 -3.99 5.22 22.24
CA LEU A 598 -2.70 4.62 21.89
C LEU A 598 -1.67 5.75 21.82
N TYR A 599 -0.81 5.80 22.80
CA TYR A 599 0.16 6.89 22.98
C TYR A 599 1.58 6.36 22.82
N PRO A 600 2.15 6.39 21.60
CA PRO A 600 3.55 6.12 21.38
C PRO A 600 4.36 7.31 21.94
N ARG A 601 5.44 7.06 22.67
CA ARG A 601 6.31 8.10 23.19
C ARG A 601 7.76 7.63 23.24
N ARG A 602 8.68 8.57 23.21
CA ARG A 602 10.07 8.28 23.56
C ARG A 602 10.19 8.12 25.06
N VAL A 603 11.10 7.27 25.51
CA VAL A 603 11.28 6.98 26.94
C VAL A 603 11.63 8.24 27.78
N ASP A 604 12.28 9.23 27.15
CA ASP A 604 12.68 10.51 27.79
C ASP A 604 11.59 11.59 27.80
N GLN A 605 10.46 11.38 27.15
CA GLN A 605 9.33 12.31 27.16
C GLN A 605 8.50 12.18 28.44
N GLU A 606 7.80 13.28 28.82
CA GLU A 606 6.87 13.26 29.94
C GLU A 606 5.73 12.27 29.70
N GLU A 607 5.38 11.50 30.73
CA GLU A 607 4.28 10.55 30.66
C GLU A 607 2.93 11.26 30.77
N PRO A 608 2.00 11.05 29.83
CA PRO A 608 0.67 11.61 29.94
C PRO A 608 -0.14 10.96 31.06
N ASN A 609 -1.02 11.74 31.67
CA ASN A 609 -1.99 11.25 32.64
C ASN A 609 -3.32 10.97 31.93
N PHE A 610 -3.83 9.74 32.04
CA PHE A 610 -5.09 9.32 31.45
C PHE A 610 -6.17 9.16 32.51
N ILE A 611 -7.33 9.77 32.29
CA ILE A 611 -8.44 9.75 33.23
C ILE A 611 -9.73 9.40 32.50
N SER A 612 -10.32 8.25 32.82
CA SER A 612 -11.69 7.93 32.38
C SER A 612 -12.67 8.88 33.09
N LEU A 613 -13.51 9.54 32.35
CA LEU A 613 -14.52 10.43 32.85
C LEU A 613 -15.86 9.73 33.04
N GLY A 614 -16.57 10.05 34.08
CA GLY A 614 -17.95 9.64 34.27
C GLY A 614 -18.85 10.40 33.30
N VAL A 615 -19.44 9.71 32.35
CA VAL A 615 -20.26 10.29 31.30
C VAL A 615 -21.64 9.69 31.22
N ASN A 616 -22.58 10.47 30.71
CA ASN A 616 -23.91 10.01 30.40
C ASN A 616 -24.04 9.88 28.87
N GLY A 617 -24.33 8.69 28.38
CA GLY A 617 -24.51 8.44 26.95
C GLY A 617 -23.26 7.97 26.18
N GLY A 618 -22.22 7.48 26.87
CA GLY A 618 -21.04 6.98 26.14
C GLY A 618 -19.80 6.75 27.01
N GLN A 619 -18.64 6.91 26.43
CA GLN A 619 -17.32 6.86 27.07
C GLN A 619 -16.60 8.16 26.84
N ALA A 620 -15.79 8.61 27.78
CA ALA A 620 -14.92 9.77 27.58
C ALA A 620 -13.62 9.65 28.39
N VAL A 621 -12.59 10.28 27.86
CA VAL A 621 -11.25 10.30 28.43
C VAL A 621 -10.70 11.72 28.47
N ARG A 622 -9.95 12.02 29.53
CA ARG A 622 -9.09 13.18 29.61
C ARG A 622 -7.63 12.76 29.59
N ILE A 623 -6.84 13.42 28.75
CA ILE A 623 -5.41 13.18 28.55
C ILE A 623 -4.69 14.48 28.89
N GLU A 624 -3.75 14.44 29.86
CA GLU A 624 -3.03 15.60 30.33
C GLU A 624 -1.52 15.39 30.18
N TYR A 625 -0.84 16.35 29.56
CA TYR A 625 0.62 16.37 29.42
C TYR A 625 1.12 17.80 29.22
N GLY A 626 2.12 18.20 29.99
CA GLY A 626 2.58 19.58 29.99
C GLY A 626 1.44 20.58 30.26
N GLU A 627 1.26 21.52 29.35
CA GLU A 627 0.17 22.54 29.40
C GLU A 627 -1.05 22.14 28.53
N VAL A 628 -1.04 20.92 27.98
CA VAL A 628 -2.10 20.40 27.10
C VAL A 628 -3.06 19.55 27.91
N ARG A 629 -4.33 19.77 27.67
CA ARG A 629 -5.42 18.91 28.15
C ARG A 629 -6.36 18.61 26.99
N ASP A 630 -6.46 17.32 26.68
CA ASP A 630 -7.31 16.79 25.65
C ASP A 630 -8.49 16.03 26.25
N LEU A 631 -9.64 16.20 25.66
CA LEU A 631 -10.87 15.48 25.98
C LEU A 631 -11.31 14.77 24.71
N SER A 632 -11.63 13.47 24.79
CA SER A 632 -12.25 12.74 23.70
C SER A 632 -13.39 11.89 24.21
N TRP A 633 -14.37 11.64 23.34
CA TRP A 633 -15.53 10.84 23.66
C TRP A 633 -15.97 9.98 22.49
N LEU A 634 -16.61 8.87 22.82
CA LEU A 634 -17.38 8.03 21.93
C LEU A 634 -18.80 7.91 22.47
N GLN A 635 -19.80 8.32 21.68
CA GLN A 635 -21.19 8.24 22.07
C GLN A 635 -21.68 6.77 21.94
N LYS A 636 -22.46 6.34 22.91
CA LYS A 636 -23.12 5.04 22.84
C LYS A 636 -24.21 5.06 21.77
N ALA A 637 -24.38 3.95 21.07
CA ALA A 637 -25.46 3.77 20.10
C ALA A 637 -26.81 4.23 20.68
N ASP A 638 -27.58 4.94 19.88
CA ASP A 638 -28.93 5.44 20.22
C ASP A 638 -29.01 6.39 21.42
N ALA A 639 -27.88 6.85 21.98
CA ALA A 639 -27.91 7.79 23.10
C ALA A 639 -28.35 9.20 22.66
N GLY A 640 -28.13 9.57 21.39
CA GLY A 640 -28.51 10.83 20.78
C GLY A 640 -27.82 12.06 21.39
N ARG A 641 -27.07 11.89 22.45
CA ARG A 641 -26.36 12.96 23.14
C ARG A 641 -25.35 12.40 24.13
N ILE A 642 -24.18 13.02 24.19
CA ILE A 642 -23.21 12.80 25.25
C ILE A 642 -23.05 14.06 26.11
N PHE A 643 -22.98 13.83 27.43
CA PHE A 643 -22.77 14.93 28.40
C PHE A 643 -21.82 14.47 29.49
N PHE A 644 -20.77 15.25 29.74
CA PHE A 644 -19.86 15.00 30.85
C PHE A 644 -19.23 16.32 31.40
N GLY A 645 -18.84 16.28 32.65
CA GLY A 645 -18.16 17.39 33.30
C GLY A 645 -16.64 17.29 33.21
N ASP A 646 -16.01 18.45 33.06
CA ASP A 646 -14.57 18.66 33.18
C ASP A 646 -14.32 19.87 34.10
N PRO A 647 -13.20 19.99 34.84
CA PRO A 647 -12.92 21.13 35.69
C PRO A 647 -13.04 22.51 35.03
N GLN A 648 -12.83 22.61 33.72
CA GLN A 648 -12.99 23.85 32.96
C GLN A 648 -14.37 24.00 32.33
N GLY A 649 -15.30 23.09 32.58
CA GLY A 649 -16.67 23.15 32.12
C GLY A 649 -17.15 21.84 31.44
N ALA A 650 -18.44 21.73 31.24
CA ALA A 650 -19.04 20.55 30.66
C ALA A 650 -18.87 20.52 29.13
N ILE A 651 -18.74 19.31 28.60
CA ILE A 651 -18.90 18.99 27.17
C ILE A 651 -20.34 18.49 26.97
N ASP A 652 -20.99 18.94 25.91
CA ASP A 652 -22.34 18.60 25.52
C ASP A 652 -22.41 18.56 24.00
N SER A 653 -22.63 17.38 23.40
CA SER A 653 -22.63 17.15 21.95
C SER A 653 -23.62 16.06 21.58
N ASP A 654 -24.10 16.10 20.34
CA ASP A 654 -24.80 14.98 19.69
C ASP A 654 -23.88 14.17 18.74
N GLY A 655 -22.61 14.57 18.62
CA GLY A 655 -21.69 13.87 17.74
C GLY A 655 -21.23 12.52 18.28
N ASP A 656 -21.14 11.55 17.39
CA ASP A 656 -20.83 10.15 17.74
C ASP A 656 -19.40 10.01 18.28
N PHE A 657 -18.46 10.68 17.68
CA PHE A 657 -17.06 10.67 18.10
C PHE A 657 -16.51 12.11 18.10
N GLY A 658 -15.75 12.47 19.13
CA GLY A 658 -15.29 13.84 19.22
C GLY A 658 -14.05 14.05 20.07
N PHE A 659 -13.50 15.26 19.91
CA PHE A 659 -12.25 15.68 20.51
C PHE A 659 -12.26 17.18 20.80
N VAL A 660 -11.68 17.57 21.95
CA VAL A 660 -11.48 18.97 22.32
C VAL A 660 -10.10 19.12 22.96
N ARG A 661 -9.33 20.10 22.50
CA ARG A 661 -8.01 20.44 23.08
C ARG A 661 -8.00 21.78 23.72
N TYR A 662 -7.51 21.83 24.95
CA TYR A 662 -7.08 23.04 25.62
C TYR A 662 -5.56 23.11 25.72
N LYS A 663 -5.01 24.28 25.50
CA LYS A 663 -3.61 24.59 25.79
C LYS A 663 -3.56 25.89 26.57
N GLU A 664 -2.87 25.90 27.71
CA GLU A 664 -2.89 27.07 28.64
C GLU A 664 -4.34 27.49 29.02
N ASP A 665 -5.20 26.52 29.33
CA ASP A 665 -6.63 26.69 29.62
C ASP A 665 -7.46 27.39 28.52
N ARG A 666 -6.97 27.48 27.30
CA ARG A 666 -7.67 28.04 26.14
C ARG A 666 -8.05 26.98 25.18
N LEU A 667 -9.30 27.01 24.70
CA LEU A 667 -9.76 26.14 23.60
C LEU A 667 -8.91 26.42 22.36
N ARG A 668 -8.29 25.37 21.79
CA ARG A 668 -7.42 25.43 20.63
C ARG A 668 -7.96 24.67 19.45
N ASN A 669 -8.45 23.49 19.73
CA ASN A 669 -8.95 22.60 18.68
C ASN A 669 -10.21 21.92 19.17
N TYR A 670 -11.10 21.61 18.25
CA TYR A 670 -12.14 20.62 18.46
C TYR A 670 -12.50 19.92 17.17
N SER A 671 -12.95 18.70 17.32
CA SER A 671 -13.46 17.87 16.23
C SER A 671 -14.72 17.14 16.69
N VAL A 672 -15.66 17.02 15.78
CA VAL A 672 -16.88 16.23 15.97
C VAL A 672 -17.17 15.49 14.69
N GLN A 673 -17.42 14.20 14.78
CA GLN A 673 -17.85 13.36 13.68
C GLN A 673 -19.33 13.05 13.87
N ASP A 674 -20.09 13.09 12.77
CA ASP A 674 -21.54 12.87 12.77
C ASP A 674 -22.26 13.69 13.85
N GLY A 675 -22.04 15.01 13.90
CA GLY A 675 -22.65 15.88 14.91
C GLY A 675 -23.20 17.18 14.36
N SER A 676 -24.29 17.66 14.95
CA SER A 676 -24.90 18.95 14.60
C SER A 676 -24.59 20.07 15.57
N TYR A 677 -24.04 19.75 16.74
CA TYR A 677 -23.60 20.77 17.70
C TYR A 677 -22.50 20.29 18.66
N LEU A 678 -21.77 21.25 19.16
CA LEU A 678 -20.87 21.11 20.30
C LEU A 678 -21.04 22.31 21.23
N LYS A 679 -21.18 22.06 22.56
CA LYS A 679 -21.00 23.03 23.58
C LYS A 679 -19.81 22.68 24.47
N VAL A 680 -19.01 23.67 24.77
CA VAL A 680 -17.82 23.58 25.59
C VAL A 680 -17.94 24.60 26.73
N ALA A 681 -17.87 24.15 27.97
CA ALA A 681 -18.05 24.98 29.15
C ALA A 681 -19.40 25.76 29.15
N GLY A 682 -20.43 25.17 28.59
CA GLY A 682 -21.78 25.76 28.49
C GLY A 682 -21.98 26.69 27.29
N GLU A 683 -20.88 27.11 26.62
CA GLU A 683 -20.92 27.95 25.42
C GLU A 683 -20.99 27.11 24.16
N VAL A 684 -21.75 27.57 23.16
CA VAL A 684 -21.80 26.92 21.85
C VAL A 684 -20.46 27.07 21.15
N ALA A 685 -19.82 25.97 20.75
CA ALA A 685 -18.64 26.01 19.93
C ALA A 685 -19.00 26.00 18.43
N PHE A 686 -20.00 25.21 18.04
CA PHE A 686 -20.65 25.27 16.73
C PHE A 686 -22.09 24.74 16.76
N ARG A 687 -22.85 25.09 15.71
CA ARG A 687 -24.12 24.46 15.34
C ARG A 687 -24.17 24.27 13.82
N ALA A 688 -24.76 23.18 13.38
CA ALA A 688 -25.06 22.91 11.97
C ALA A 688 -26.55 22.60 11.80
N SER A 689 -27.06 22.77 10.59
CA SER A 689 -28.46 22.47 10.25
C SER A 689 -28.70 20.97 10.05
N GLU A 690 -27.65 20.17 9.98
CA GLU A 690 -27.66 18.71 9.86
C GLU A 690 -26.41 18.12 10.55
N MET A 691 -26.30 16.79 10.59
CA MET A 691 -25.08 16.12 11.07
C MET A 691 -23.94 16.36 10.08
N ILE A 692 -22.79 16.76 10.60
CA ILE A 692 -21.57 17.06 9.82
C ILE A 692 -20.34 16.53 10.51
N ASP A 693 -19.27 16.40 9.74
CA ASP A 693 -17.94 16.23 10.30
C ASP A 693 -17.21 17.57 10.32
N LEU A 694 -16.64 17.88 11.44
CA LEU A 694 -15.98 19.15 11.67
C LEU A 694 -14.70 18.96 12.47
N SER A 695 -13.59 19.53 11.97
CA SER A 695 -12.33 19.59 12.72
C SER A 695 -11.73 20.99 12.59
N LEU A 696 -11.71 21.78 13.65
CA LEU A 696 -11.27 23.18 13.62
C LEU A 696 -10.11 23.45 14.59
N GLU A 697 -9.10 24.17 14.09
CA GLU A 697 -8.07 24.86 14.86
C GLU A 697 -8.50 26.30 15.14
N ILE A 698 -8.35 26.74 16.37
CA ILE A 698 -8.69 28.09 16.84
C ILE A 698 -7.44 28.79 17.35
N THR A 699 -7.06 29.85 16.68
CA THR A 699 -6.02 30.77 17.16
C THR A 699 -6.61 32.17 17.39
N PRO A 700 -5.92 33.08 18.09
CA PRO A 700 -6.42 34.44 18.31
C PRO A 700 -6.78 35.21 17.03
N THR A 701 -6.14 34.87 15.91
CA THR A 701 -6.29 35.61 14.63
C THR A 701 -6.90 34.78 13.53
N ARG A 702 -7.14 33.47 13.72
CA ARG A 702 -7.55 32.54 12.66
C ARG A 702 -8.33 31.37 13.21
N VAL A 703 -9.35 30.94 12.44
CA VAL A 703 -9.96 29.61 12.56
C VAL A 703 -9.74 28.90 11.24
N ARG A 704 -9.31 27.65 11.25
CA ARG A 704 -9.11 26.85 10.06
C ARG A 704 -9.38 25.38 10.36
N GLY A 705 -9.91 24.67 9.42
CA GLY A 705 -10.05 23.22 9.53
C GLY A 705 -10.85 22.60 8.41
N HIS A 706 -11.18 21.35 8.62
CA HIS A 706 -11.94 20.52 7.70
C HIS A 706 -13.41 20.53 8.10
N VAL A 707 -14.31 20.60 7.11
CA VAL A 707 -15.75 20.51 7.30
C VAL A 707 -16.33 19.66 6.19
N ARG A 708 -17.18 18.70 6.53
CA ARG A 708 -17.91 17.89 5.58
C ARG A 708 -19.37 17.78 5.99
N GLY A 709 -20.26 18.05 5.05
CA GLY A 709 -21.72 17.90 5.18
C GLY A 709 -22.34 17.54 3.83
N SER A 710 -23.66 17.67 3.73
CA SER A 710 -24.40 17.27 2.54
C SER A 710 -24.00 18.06 1.29
N ASP A 711 -23.97 17.37 0.16
CA ASP A 711 -23.82 17.96 -1.18
C ASP A 711 -25.05 18.83 -1.59
N SER A 712 -26.17 18.67 -0.90
CA SER A 712 -27.35 19.52 -1.10
C SER A 712 -27.25 20.90 -0.44
N GLY A 713 -26.27 21.06 0.46
CA GLY A 713 -26.00 22.28 1.22
C GLY A 713 -26.46 22.22 2.68
N TYR A 714 -25.69 22.85 3.54
CA TYR A 714 -25.95 22.93 4.99
C TYR A 714 -25.51 24.28 5.53
N ARG A 715 -26.05 24.66 6.69
CA ARG A 715 -25.67 25.87 7.39
C ARG A 715 -24.80 25.55 8.60
N LEU A 716 -23.62 26.17 8.64
CA LEU A 716 -22.72 26.13 9.79
C LEU A 716 -22.72 27.47 10.53
N SER A 717 -22.94 27.44 11.82
CA SER A 717 -22.93 28.59 12.70
C SER A 717 -21.79 28.47 13.73
N LEU A 718 -20.92 29.48 13.76
CA LEU A 718 -19.76 29.55 14.63
C LEU A 718 -19.85 30.81 15.51
N PRO A 719 -19.77 30.74 16.85
CA PRO A 719 -19.64 31.92 17.68
C PRO A 719 -18.27 32.56 17.47
N MET A 720 -18.26 33.88 17.32
CA MET A 720 -17.05 34.62 17.00
C MET A 720 -16.79 35.72 18.05
N LEU A 721 -15.61 35.65 18.67
CA LEU A 721 -15.13 36.75 19.54
C LEU A 721 -14.36 37.77 18.67
N GLY A 722 -15.06 38.78 18.16
CA GLY A 722 -14.51 39.88 17.38
C GLY A 722 -14.94 39.93 15.89
N SER A 723 -14.36 40.87 15.14
CA SER A 723 -14.66 41.03 13.70
C SER A 723 -14.05 39.94 12.83
N VAL A 724 -14.82 39.45 11.89
CA VAL A 724 -14.35 38.52 10.84
C VAL A 724 -14.18 39.31 9.54
N GLU A 725 -13.02 39.27 8.96
CA GLU A 725 -12.69 40.03 7.74
C GLU A 725 -12.90 39.26 6.47
N ALA A 726 -12.64 37.96 6.49
CA ALA A 726 -12.86 37.09 5.34
C ALA A 726 -13.10 35.64 5.75
N VAL A 727 -13.98 34.98 5.05
CA VAL A 727 -14.24 33.55 5.15
C VAL A 727 -13.97 32.90 3.80
N ARG A 728 -13.25 31.80 3.81
CA ARG A 728 -13.00 30.99 2.60
C ARG A 728 -13.35 29.54 2.84
N PHE A 729 -13.96 28.92 1.85
CA PHE A 729 -14.17 27.49 1.79
C PHE A 729 -13.53 26.96 0.49
N ASN A 730 -12.63 26.00 0.60
CA ASN A 730 -11.81 25.52 -0.52
C ASN A 730 -11.11 26.66 -1.28
N GLY A 731 -10.62 27.67 -0.54
CA GLY A 731 -9.97 28.86 -1.10
C GLY A 731 -10.91 29.92 -1.71
N LYS A 732 -12.18 29.58 -1.94
CA LYS A 732 -13.20 30.50 -2.47
C LYS A 732 -13.75 31.40 -1.36
N LEU A 733 -13.80 32.71 -1.62
CA LEU A 733 -14.42 33.66 -0.70
C LEU A 733 -15.92 33.39 -0.59
N LEU A 734 -16.42 33.35 0.65
CA LEU A 734 -17.84 33.17 0.93
C LEU A 734 -18.50 34.49 1.35
N ASP A 735 -19.77 34.63 0.99
CA ASP A 735 -20.64 35.58 1.67
C ASP A 735 -20.89 35.14 3.10
N MET A 736 -20.87 36.08 4.03
CA MET A 736 -21.04 35.80 5.46
C MET A 736 -22.10 36.69 6.08
N ALA A 737 -22.85 36.09 7.00
CA ALA A 737 -23.73 36.82 7.92
C ALA A 737 -23.14 36.74 9.30
N LEU A 738 -22.84 37.88 9.90
CA LEU A 738 -22.39 37.98 11.28
C LEU A 738 -23.45 38.77 12.08
N GLU A 739 -24.23 38.09 12.90
CA GLU A 739 -25.28 38.66 13.74
C GLU A 739 -25.05 38.20 15.18
N ASP A 740 -25.13 39.10 16.14
CA ASP A 740 -24.98 38.84 17.57
C ASP A 740 -23.74 37.96 17.92
N HIS A 741 -22.61 38.24 17.29
CA HIS A 741 -21.39 37.45 17.39
C HIS A 741 -21.47 35.99 16.89
N VAL A 742 -22.45 35.64 16.07
CA VAL A 742 -22.56 34.34 15.43
C VAL A 742 -22.34 34.51 13.93
N LEU A 743 -21.30 33.86 13.42
CA LEU A 743 -21.02 33.74 11.99
C LEU A 743 -21.84 32.57 11.42
N SER A 744 -22.69 32.86 10.46
CA SER A 744 -23.49 31.86 9.74
C SER A 744 -22.97 31.72 8.31
N LEU A 745 -22.71 30.48 7.90
CA LEU A 745 -22.15 30.12 6.60
C LEU A 745 -23.05 29.08 5.93
N ASP A 746 -23.43 29.31 4.70
CA ASP A 746 -24.08 28.30 3.85
C ASP A 746 -22.97 27.60 3.06
N LEU A 747 -22.76 26.31 3.34
CA LEU A 747 -21.71 25.44 2.79
C LEU A 747 -22.33 24.29 1.99
N GLN A 748 -21.53 23.64 1.17
CA GLN A 748 -21.95 22.48 0.39
C GLN A 748 -20.80 21.48 0.26
N GLY A 749 -21.07 20.20 0.57
CA GLY A 749 -20.09 19.12 0.46
C GLY A 749 -18.95 19.26 1.45
N GLU A 750 -17.77 18.85 1.02
CA GLU A 750 -16.56 18.75 1.84
C GLU A 750 -15.53 19.83 1.49
N GLY A 751 -14.82 20.33 2.50
CA GLY A 751 -13.74 21.26 2.23
C GLY A 751 -13.03 21.86 3.43
N VAL A 752 -12.03 22.65 3.11
CA VAL A 752 -11.24 23.40 4.09
C VAL A 752 -11.86 24.78 4.32
N LEU A 753 -12.34 25.00 5.55
CA LEU A 753 -12.80 26.30 6.04
C LEU A 753 -11.62 27.10 6.56
N SER A 754 -11.53 28.36 6.24
CA SER A 754 -10.52 29.30 6.72
C SER A 754 -11.14 30.66 6.98
N LEU A 755 -11.01 31.15 8.23
CA LEU A 755 -11.45 32.46 8.67
C LEU A 755 -10.24 33.28 9.12
N ALA A 756 -10.19 34.54 8.74
CA ALA A 756 -9.14 35.46 9.15
C ALA A 756 -9.73 36.76 9.71
N ARG A 757 -9.03 37.35 10.68
CA ARG A 757 -9.33 38.64 11.30
C ARG A 757 -8.49 39.78 10.75
N ASP A 758 -7.55 39.51 9.81
CA ASP A 758 -6.66 40.51 9.21
C ASP A 758 -6.64 40.39 7.68
N THR A 759 -6.64 41.53 6.97
CA THR A 759 -6.67 41.61 5.50
C THR A 759 -5.38 41.11 4.84
N THR A 760 -4.30 40.90 5.58
CA THR A 760 -3.07 40.35 5.05
C THR A 760 -3.09 38.82 5.04
N ILE A 761 -4.03 38.23 4.33
CA ILE A 761 -3.96 36.81 4.02
C ILE A 761 -2.81 36.61 3.02
N ARG A 762 -1.61 36.31 3.53
CA ARG A 762 -0.59 35.68 2.69
C ARG A 762 -1.19 34.39 2.16
N ARG A 763 -1.29 34.26 0.84
CA ARG A 763 -1.49 32.95 0.20
C ARG A 763 -0.40 32.04 0.73
N GLU A 764 -0.73 31.16 1.67
CA GLU A 764 0.08 29.94 1.78
C GLU A 764 -0.11 29.22 0.44
N PRO A 765 0.96 28.80 -0.23
CA PRO A 765 0.84 28.04 -1.43
C PRO A 765 0.07 26.75 -1.07
N VAL A 766 -1.12 26.58 -1.62
CA VAL A 766 -1.73 25.27 -1.75
C VAL A 766 -0.67 24.44 -2.48
N PRO A 767 -0.26 23.26 -1.97
CA PRO A 767 0.65 22.40 -2.72
C PRO A 767 0.08 22.25 -4.12
N GLN A 768 0.77 22.80 -5.14
CA GLN A 768 0.29 22.70 -6.50
C GLN A 768 0.49 21.26 -6.96
N PRO A 769 -0.54 20.59 -7.50
CA PRO A 769 -0.34 19.29 -8.10
C PRO A 769 0.72 19.40 -9.19
N LEU A 770 1.74 18.57 -9.13
CA LEU A 770 2.86 18.60 -10.07
C LEU A 770 2.47 18.15 -11.47
N SER A 771 1.30 17.50 -11.66
CA SER A 771 0.86 16.98 -12.95
C SER A 771 -0.66 17.09 -13.17
N PHE A 772 -1.05 17.18 -14.45
CA PHE A 772 -2.43 17.05 -14.86
C PHE A 772 -2.84 15.58 -14.87
N GLN A 773 -3.76 15.17 -13.97
CA GLN A 773 -4.19 13.79 -13.83
C GLN A 773 -5.72 13.64 -13.92
N LEU A 774 -6.17 12.51 -14.40
CA LEU A 774 -7.54 12.02 -14.33
C LEU A 774 -7.49 10.58 -13.84
N PHE A 775 -8.06 10.35 -12.68
CA PHE A 775 -8.04 9.04 -12.04
C PHE A 775 -9.18 8.14 -12.52
N ALA A 776 -9.08 6.86 -12.28
CA ALA A 776 -10.17 5.92 -12.49
C ALA A 776 -11.33 6.29 -11.56
N ASN A 777 -12.54 6.16 -12.07
CA ASN A 777 -13.73 6.38 -11.25
C ASN A 777 -13.99 5.18 -10.33
N TYR A 778 -14.50 5.44 -9.14
CA TYR A 778 -14.83 4.41 -8.17
C TYR A 778 -16.21 4.67 -7.52
N PRO A 779 -17.00 3.58 -7.34
CA PRO A 779 -16.83 2.24 -7.87
C PRO A 779 -16.92 2.16 -9.39
N ASN A 780 -16.27 1.16 -10.01
CA ASN A 780 -16.38 0.86 -11.42
C ASN A 780 -16.21 -0.66 -11.67
N PRO A 781 -17.26 -1.42 -12.00
CA PRO A 781 -18.63 -0.95 -12.35
C PRO A 781 -19.40 -0.33 -11.18
N PHE A 782 -20.40 0.50 -11.50
CA PHE A 782 -21.27 1.10 -10.50
C PHE A 782 -22.77 0.99 -10.90
N ASN A 783 -23.67 1.06 -9.91
CA ASN A 783 -25.11 0.94 -10.13
C ASN A 783 -25.91 2.18 -9.73
N ARG A 784 -25.45 2.97 -8.77
CA ARG A 784 -26.14 4.20 -8.32
C ARG A 784 -25.32 5.43 -8.56
N GLN A 785 -24.08 5.45 -8.12
CA GLN A 785 -23.19 6.60 -8.15
C GLN A 785 -21.75 6.16 -8.28
N THR A 786 -20.90 6.96 -8.91
CA THR A 786 -19.45 6.78 -8.97
C THR A 786 -18.76 8.12 -8.79
N ILE A 787 -17.61 8.14 -8.16
CA ILE A 787 -16.78 9.32 -7.98
C ILE A 787 -15.69 9.33 -9.04
N ILE A 788 -15.42 10.50 -9.61
CA ILE A 788 -14.34 10.77 -10.56
C ILE A 788 -13.41 11.79 -9.93
N ALA A 789 -12.21 11.38 -9.58
CA ALA A 789 -11.16 12.25 -9.05
C ALA A 789 -10.24 12.73 -10.17
N TYR A 790 -9.68 13.93 -10.03
CA TYR A 790 -8.71 14.48 -10.96
C TYR A 790 -7.86 15.58 -10.31
N GLN A 791 -6.73 15.88 -10.94
CA GLN A 791 -5.82 16.94 -10.51
C GLN A 791 -5.56 17.90 -11.66
N ILE A 792 -5.50 19.19 -11.33
CA ILE A 792 -5.14 20.23 -12.28
C ILE A 792 -3.97 21.05 -11.74
N PRO A 793 -2.91 21.24 -12.56
CA PRO A 793 -1.67 21.87 -12.10
C PRO A 793 -1.77 23.39 -11.94
N GLN A 794 -2.72 24.01 -12.60
CA GLN A 794 -2.89 25.47 -12.60
C GLN A 794 -4.38 25.82 -12.61
N GLN A 795 -4.74 26.90 -11.94
CA GLN A 795 -6.09 27.44 -11.99
C GLN A 795 -6.49 27.75 -13.44
N GLY A 796 -7.65 27.25 -13.86
CA GLY A 796 -8.13 27.48 -15.22
C GLY A 796 -9.50 26.92 -15.52
N PRO A 797 -10.04 27.22 -16.73
CA PRO A 797 -11.27 26.62 -17.19
C PRO A 797 -11.14 25.10 -17.22
N THR A 798 -12.00 24.44 -16.45
CA THR A 798 -12.01 22.98 -16.30
C THR A 798 -13.35 22.45 -16.75
N ARG A 799 -13.33 21.44 -17.61
CA ARG A 799 -14.52 20.74 -18.08
C ARG A 799 -14.35 19.24 -17.93
N LEU A 800 -15.23 18.62 -17.15
CA LEU A 800 -15.36 17.18 -17.05
C LEU A 800 -16.72 16.75 -17.58
N SER A 801 -16.74 15.86 -18.56
CA SER A 801 -17.97 15.47 -19.27
C SER A 801 -18.01 13.98 -19.53
N ILE A 802 -19.20 13.39 -19.42
CA ILE A 802 -19.48 12.00 -19.77
C ILE A 802 -19.99 11.92 -21.21
N TYR A 803 -19.53 10.92 -21.94
CA TYR A 803 -19.92 10.62 -23.33
C TYR A 803 -20.38 9.17 -23.46
N ASN A 804 -21.30 8.92 -24.37
CA ASN A 804 -21.61 7.55 -24.79
C ASN A 804 -20.54 7.03 -25.77
N MET A 805 -20.60 5.75 -26.11
CA MET A 805 -19.66 5.10 -27.04
C MET A 805 -19.71 5.67 -28.47
N SER A 806 -20.76 6.40 -28.83
CA SER A 806 -20.85 7.13 -30.11
C SER A 806 -20.22 8.52 -30.04
N GLY A 807 -19.64 8.92 -28.92
CA GLY A 807 -18.99 10.22 -28.72
C GLY A 807 -19.93 11.38 -28.46
N GLN A 808 -21.22 11.11 -28.22
CA GLN A 808 -22.19 12.12 -27.89
C GLN A 808 -22.14 12.47 -26.40
N PRO A 809 -22.18 13.76 -26.01
CA PRO A 809 -22.18 14.16 -24.63
C PRO A 809 -23.46 13.71 -23.91
N VAL A 810 -23.31 13.12 -22.75
CA VAL A 810 -24.38 12.65 -21.86
C VAL A 810 -24.66 13.69 -20.78
N VAL A 811 -23.61 14.12 -20.09
CA VAL A 811 -23.68 15.11 -19.01
C VAL A 811 -22.37 15.88 -18.90
N HIS A 812 -22.43 17.13 -18.50
CA HIS A 812 -21.31 17.96 -18.08
C HIS A 812 -21.32 17.99 -16.54
N LEU A 813 -20.35 17.32 -15.92
CA LEU A 813 -20.24 17.26 -14.46
C LEU A 813 -19.54 18.49 -13.90
N VAL A 814 -18.57 19.02 -14.64
CA VAL A 814 -17.83 20.25 -14.31
C VAL A 814 -17.69 21.08 -15.58
N ASP A 815 -17.96 22.37 -15.53
CA ASP A 815 -17.73 23.34 -16.60
C ASP A 815 -17.55 24.75 -16.01
N GLU A 816 -16.45 24.93 -15.27
CA GLU A 816 -16.16 26.17 -14.54
C GLU A 816 -14.64 26.40 -14.43
N VAL A 817 -14.27 27.56 -13.89
CA VAL A 817 -12.85 27.83 -13.56
C VAL A 817 -12.57 27.26 -12.19
N GLN A 818 -11.69 26.25 -12.14
CA GLN A 818 -11.27 25.62 -10.88
C GLN A 818 -9.86 26.04 -10.47
N PRO A 819 -9.55 26.10 -9.16
CA PRO A 819 -8.20 26.33 -8.67
C PRO A 819 -7.27 25.16 -8.99
N ALA A 820 -5.95 25.38 -8.95
CA ALA A 820 -5.00 24.29 -8.94
C ALA A 820 -5.26 23.40 -7.72
N GLY A 821 -5.20 22.07 -7.88
CA GLY A 821 -5.48 21.16 -6.77
C GLY A 821 -6.06 19.83 -7.24
N SER A 822 -6.35 18.99 -6.26
CA SER A 822 -7.12 17.75 -6.43
C SER A 822 -8.60 18.06 -6.32
N HIS A 823 -9.38 17.45 -7.18
CA HIS A 823 -10.83 17.64 -7.29
C HIS A 823 -11.52 16.30 -7.44
N GLN A 824 -12.75 16.22 -6.98
CA GLN A 824 -13.61 15.07 -7.23
C GLN A 824 -15.03 15.49 -7.52
N VAL A 825 -15.72 14.71 -8.32
CA VAL A 825 -17.13 14.92 -8.64
C VAL A 825 -17.83 13.59 -8.81
N SER A 826 -19.07 13.52 -8.36
CA SER A 826 -19.89 12.33 -8.47
C SER A 826 -20.75 12.31 -9.73
N TRP A 827 -21.03 11.13 -10.27
CA TRP A 827 -22.02 10.92 -11.32
C TRP A 827 -23.02 9.83 -10.93
N ASP A 828 -24.31 10.18 -10.97
CA ASP A 828 -25.44 9.33 -10.57
C ASP A 828 -26.06 8.55 -11.75
N GLY A 829 -25.40 8.46 -12.87
CA GLY A 829 -25.90 7.76 -14.05
C GLY A 829 -27.07 8.48 -14.76
N LYS A 830 -27.16 9.80 -14.63
CA LYS A 830 -28.15 10.62 -15.32
C LYS A 830 -27.54 11.54 -16.38
N ASN A 831 -28.37 11.97 -17.33
CA ASN A 831 -28.01 12.96 -18.35
C ASN A 831 -28.29 14.40 -17.88
N ASN A 832 -27.96 15.40 -18.70
CA ASN A 832 -28.22 16.82 -18.41
C ASN A 832 -29.70 17.18 -18.14
N ARG A 833 -30.64 16.28 -18.42
CA ARG A 833 -32.07 16.48 -18.16
C ARG A 833 -32.53 15.78 -16.87
N GLY A 834 -31.60 15.17 -16.14
CA GLY A 834 -31.90 14.35 -14.93
C GLY A 834 -32.50 12.99 -15.26
N GLU A 835 -32.48 12.56 -16.53
CA GLU A 835 -33.02 11.27 -16.97
C GLU A 835 -31.95 10.19 -16.84
N ALA A 836 -32.29 9.06 -16.23
CA ALA A 836 -31.38 7.94 -16.07
C ALA A 836 -30.97 7.36 -17.43
N VAL A 837 -29.66 7.18 -17.66
CA VAL A 837 -29.13 6.60 -18.88
C VAL A 837 -29.10 5.09 -18.82
N ALA A 838 -28.96 4.38 -19.94
CA ALA A 838 -28.95 2.92 -20.02
C ALA A 838 -27.66 2.33 -19.39
N SER A 839 -27.73 1.08 -18.91
CA SER A 839 -26.53 0.32 -18.57
C SER A 839 -25.58 0.21 -19.76
N GLY A 840 -24.30 0.35 -19.54
CA GLY A 840 -23.31 0.29 -20.62
C GLY A 840 -22.02 1.04 -20.29
N VAL A 841 -21.08 0.97 -21.24
CA VAL A 841 -19.79 1.65 -21.15
C VAL A 841 -19.98 3.12 -21.57
N TYR A 842 -19.40 4.01 -20.77
CA TYR A 842 -19.31 5.45 -21.03
C TYR A 842 -17.86 5.91 -20.98
N VAL A 843 -17.58 7.06 -21.53
CA VAL A 843 -16.25 7.69 -21.49
C VAL A 843 -16.38 9.01 -20.78
N TYR A 844 -15.61 9.24 -19.74
CA TYR A 844 -15.47 10.57 -19.15
C TYR A 844 -14.19 11.23 -19.64
N ARG A 845 -14.25 12.53 -19.86
CA ARG A 845 -13.16 13.33 -20.41
C ARG A 845 -12.99 14.61 -19.60
N LEU A 846 -11.79 14.76 -19.06
CA LEU A 846 -11.35 16.00 -18.41
C LEU A 846 -10.57 16.84 -19.40
N LYS A 847 -10.84 18.13 -19.42
CA LYS A 847 -10.08 19.16 -20.13
C LYS A 847 -9.83 20.33 -19.19
N ALA A 848 -8.56 20.69 -18.94
CA ALA A 848 -8.18 21.89 -18.19
C ALA A 848 -6.92 22.49 -18.80
N GLY A 849 -7.00 23.78 -19.18
CA GLY A 849 -5.96 24.45 -19.97
C GLY A 849 -5.68 23.71 -21.28
N GLU A 850 -4.43 23.36 -21.53
CA GLU A 850 -4.01 22.56 -22.69
C GLU A 850 -4.11 21.04 -22.42
N GLY A 851 -4.29 20.62 -21.18
CA GLY A 851 -4.38 19.21 -20.78
C GLY A 851 -5.71 18.59 -21.15
N GLN A 852 -5.68 17.36 -21.67
CA GLN A 852 -6.88 16.56 -21.91
C GLN A 852 -6.57 15.10 -21.64
N LYS A 853 -7.38 14.46 -20.78
CA LYS A 853 -7.35 13.02 -20.52
C LYS A 853 -8.78 12.46 -20.58
N ALA A 854 -8.89 11.17 -20.89
CA ALA A 854 -10.17 10.45 -20.89
C ALA A 854 -9.99 9.05 -20.36
N SER A 855 -11.02 8.54 -19.70
CA SER A 855 -11.07 7.17 -19.20
C SER A 855 -12.48 6.58 -19.38
N ARG A 856 -12.65 5.29 -19.11
CA ARG A 856 -13.91 4.57 -19.30
C ARG A 856 -14.54 4.23 -17.96
N LEU A 857 -15.84 4.15 -17.93
CA LEU A 857 -16.62 3.68 -16.79
C LEU A 857 -17.74 2.75 -17.26
N LEU A 858 -18.18 1.84 -16.39
CA LEU A 858 -19.24 0.89 -16.66
C LEU A 858 -20.40 1.10 -15.67
N LEU A 859 -21.55 1.49 -16.22
CA LEU A 859 -22.81 1.60 -15.47
C LEU A 859 -23.58 0.30 -15.59
N LEU A 860 -23.91 -0.31 -14.46
CA LEU A 860 -24.77 -1.51 -14.34
C LEU A 860 -26.02 -1.11 -13.57
N LYS A 861 -27.20 -1.37 -14.11
CA LYS A 861 -28.49 -1.16 -13.43
C LYS A 861 -29.15 -2.47 -13.12
#